data_faea545c68edc26b22bddfb721941578
#
_entry.id   faea545c68edc26b22bddfb721941578
#
_cell.length_a   1.000
_cell.length_b   1.000
_cell.length_c   1.000
_cell.angle_alpha   90.00
_cell.angle_beta   90.00
_cell.angle_gamma   90.00
#
_symmetry.space_group_name_H-M   'P 1'
#
loop_
_entity.id
_entity.type
_entity.pdbx_description
1 polymer ?
#
loop_
_entity_poly.entity_id
_entity_poly.type
_entity_poly.pdbx_seq_one_letter_code
_entity_poly.pdbx_strand_id
1 'polypeptide(L)'
;MKKALSGILAALVLLSSLPTAMTASALPSDSDVEDRNVAHTVYVSTTGNDDTGDGSQGKPFATIEKAKEHVRTLDKDSGDIVVKIAGGLYELEDTIVFDENDSGNENCTIYYEAVDGEEPIISGGKLLEGDWEEATEVDWLDDGIKAYKTELVRNDKLRAIYVNGERASMTRRSARPLRSVGNYSVTKGQADWAWISKSGIKEGNVFAADFGLPADTRNPQNIELESGSTWVKAIVCADTLEETPEGDTQVNFQMPYAAIAQQPSWNCNYNPTGNNDVVNVFEWLSEPGEFYFDQAGSTLYYIPKEGEDMADAEVIIPELVTLVDIKGSTPKQDYAAHITFRGLTFAYSDWNLAEVDGSHGNATVQGCTYMNKFSTGNWHDDMYRSYDVAPAAVHATSAHDIAILDGKIEMTGYLGFHAENDVYNIEVTGNYIGHTGGGGVTIGHPQHVYENDTEEHWVGGSGSNNAGPDKEKFQNGTEAVPKNIYIRNNYFLENCYFFPGCSPIATYFTQNMWIEHNFIYKCSYSAMSIGWGWCNFDGEVGSDSQLPGLPTTTSRNNHVNYNRIEDYASILQDCGGIYTLGQQGDGTPGGTDYSQYSEFNGNYINVYRETPDWVNEGRWINGFHPDEGSAYILFDSNVITNTLRNVYEMNNWRRKHDLVVTASLTPANPRPQPPTVLWINT
;
A
#
# COMPACT_ATOMS: atom_id res chain seq x y z
N MET A 1 34.80 18.84 -9.22
CA MET A 1 35.22 17.62 -8.54
C MET A 1 35.47 17.92 -7.06
N LYS A 2 34.41 18.09 -6.26
CA LYS A 2 34.45 18.19 -4.77
C LYS A 2 33.01 18.39 -4.20
N LYS A 3 31.95 17.85 -4.80
CA LYS A 3 30.57 17.98 -4.31
C LYS A 3 29.86 16.65 -3.98
N ALA A 4 30.53 15.52 -4.01
CA ALA A 4 29.91 14.20 -3.87
C ALA A 4 30.04 13.57 -2.48
N LEU A 5 30.23 14.32 -1.41
CA LEU A 5 30.53 13.70 -0.09
C LEU A 5 29.76 14.26 1.12
N SER A 6 28.69 15.02 0.95
CA SER A 6 27.98 15.58 2.13
C SER A 6 26.58 15.00 2.39
N GLY A 7 25.98 14.24 1.47
CA GLY A 7 24.63 13.67 1.65
C GLY A 7 24.54 12.44 2.56
N ILE A 8 25.65 11.78 2.85
CA ILE A 8 25.67 10.50 3.60
C ILE A 8 25.63 10.67 5.14
N LEU A 9 25.80 11.88 5.65
CA LEU A 9 25.91 12.07 7.12
C LEU A 9 24.58 12.31 7.85
N ALA A 10 23.51 12.67 7.17
CA ALA A 10 22.23 12.95 7.82
C ALA A 10 21.42 11.67 8.11
N ALA A 11 21.52 10.65 7.27
CA ALA A 11 20.83 9.36 7.49
C ALA A 11 21.46 8.53 8.64
N LEU A 12 22.70 8.80 9.00
CA LEU A 12 23.39 8.07 10.07
C LEU A 12 23.09 8.61 11.48
N VAL A 13 22.50 9.77 11.63
CA VAL A 13 22.26 10.37 12.96
C VAL A 13 20.95 9.91 13.58
N LEU A 14 19.98 9.46 12.79
CA LEU A 14 18.72 8.92 13.31
C LEU A 14 18.80 7.45 13.79
N LEU A 15 19.87 6.75 13.47
CA LEU A 15 20.13 5.38 13.96
C LEU A 15 20.67 5.33 15.38
N SER A 16 21.05 6.46 15.98
CA SER A 16 21.67 6.49 17.30
C SER A 16 20.70 6.49 18.51
N SER A 17 19.39 6.53 18.27
CA SER A 17 18.36 6.44 19.32
C SER A 17 17.55 5.14 19.30
N LEU A 18 17.94 4.14 18.53
CA LEU A 18 17.37 2.81 18.64
C LEU A 18 17.76 2.19 19.99
N PRO A 19 16.81 1.62 20.75
CA PRO A 19 17.17 0.95 21.99
C PRO A 19 18.15 -0.19 21.67
N THR A 20 19.33 -0.12 22.25
CA THR A 20 20.41 -1.11 22.18
C THR A 20 20.00 -2.42 22.84
N ALA A 21 19.12 -3.17 22.23
CA ALA A 21 18.82 -4.56 22.59
C ALA A 21 18.15 -5.32 21.43
N MET A 22 18.69 -5.24 20.24
CA MET A 22 18.54 -6.29 19.26
C MET A 22 19.89 -6.99 19.14
N THR A 23 20.09 -8.04 19.93
CA THR A 23 21.04 -9.05 19.50
C THR A 23 20.48 -9.62 18.22
N ALA A 24 21.11 -9.29 17.12
CA ALA A 24 20.83 -9.87 15.83
C ALA A 24 20.82 -11.39 15.98
N SER A 25 19.64 -12.00 15.90
CA SER A 25 19.61 -13.36 15.37
C SER A 25 20.17 -13.23 13.96
N ALA A 26 21.17 -13.99 13.66
CA ALA A 26 21.95 -13.89 12.45
C ALA A 26 21.04 -13.64 11.23
N LEU A 27 21.28 -12.55 10.53
CA LEU A 27 20.94 -12.41 9.13
C LEU A 27 21.35 -13.73 8.43
N PRO A 28 20.65 -14.18 7.37
CA PRO A 28 21.17 -15.23 6.53
C PRO A 28 22.63 -14.90 6.29
N SER A 29 23.51 -15.81 6.65
CA SER A 29 24.94 -15.52 6.62
C SER A 29 25.34 -15.21 5.17
N ASP A 30 26.33 -14.35 4.98
CA ASP A 30 27.04 -14.16 3.69
C ASP A 30 27.44 -15.47 2.98
N SER A 31 27.30 -16.61 3.63
CA SER A 31 27.59 -17.95 3.09
C SER A 31 26.79 -18.32 1.84
N ASP A 32 25.56 -17.80 1.70
CA ASP A 32 24.74 -18.11 0.51
C ASP A 32 25.20 -17.32 -0.73
N VAL A 33 26.00 -16.27 -0.54
CA VAL A 33 26.58 -15.48 -1.63
C VAL A 33 27.89 -16.11 -2.15
N GLU A 34 28.66 -16.77 -1.28
CA GLU A 34 29.96 -17.34 -1.62
C GLU A 34 29.87 -18.65 -2.44
N ASP A 35 28.74 -19.37 -2.37
CA ASP A 35 28.57 -20.68 -3.04
C ASP A 35 27.85 -20.61 -4.41
N ARG A 36 27.54 -19.39 -4.92
CA ARG A 36 26.91 -19.25 -6.24
C ARG A 36 27.84 -19.61 -7.38
N ASN A 37 27.35 -20.38 -8.33
CA ASN A 37 28.06 -20.70 -9.58
C ASN A 37 27.83 -19.59 -10.61
N VAL A 38 28.49 -18.44 -10.46
CA VAL A 38 28.35 -17.29 -11.37
C VAL A 38 29.04 -17.55 -12.69
N ALA A 39 28.28 -17.68 -13.78
CA ALA A 39 28.79 -17.88 -15.14
C ALA A 39 29.08 -16.54 -15.84
N HIS A 40 28.24 -15.55 -15.62
CA HIS A 40 28.35 -14.24 -16.27
C HIS A 40 28.17 -13.10 -15.28
N THR A 41 28.94 -12.02 -15.46
CA THR A 41 28.76 -10.77 -14.71
C THR A 41 28.65 -9.60 -15.67
N VAL A 42 27.60 -8.79 -15.51
CA VAL A 42 27.31 -7.60 -16.31
C VAL A 42 27.32 -6.40 -15.37
N TYR A 43 27.82 -5.25 -15.81
CA TYR A 43 27.93 -4.03 -14.99
C TYR A 43 27.07 -2.90 -15.55
N VAL A 44 26.41 -2.20 -14.65
CA VAL A 44 25.60 -1.00 -14.89
C VAL A 44 26.12 0.14 -14.02
N SER A 45 26.21 1.35 -14.57
CA SER A 45 26.61 2.55 -13.84
C SER A 45 25.96 3.78 -14.46
N THR A 46 25.55 4.77 -13.66
CA THR A 46 25.05 6.06 -14.15
C THR A 46 26.08 6.82 -15.00
N THR A 47 27.35 6.43 -14.95
CA THR A 47 28.43 6.94 -15.81
C THR A 47 28.76 6.02 -16.98
N GLY A 48 27.98 4.95 -17.17
CA GLY A 48 28.11 4.00 -18.27
C GLY A 48 27.63 4.57 -19.61
N ASN A 49 27.56 3.71 -20.62
CA ASN A 49 27.10 4.12 -21.95
C ASN A 49 26.44 2.93 -22.67
N ASP A 50 25.19 3.09 -23.12
CA ASP A 50 24.43 2.01 -23.74
C ASP A 50 24.80 1.77 -25.20
N ASP A 51 25.36 2.76 -25.90
CA ASP A 51 25.78 2.66 -27.29
C ASP A 51 27.16 2.00 -27.44
N THR A 52 28.07 2.26 -26.51
CA THR A 52 29.48 1.85 -26.60
C THR A 52 29.92 0.90 -25.46
N GLY A 53 29.10 0.76 -24.45
CA GLY A 53 29.29 -0.20 -23.36
C GLY A 53 29.15 -1.64 -23.87
N ASP A 54 29.86 -2.55 -23.23
CA ASP A 54 29.80 -3.98 -23.49
C ASP A 54 29.41 -4.80 -22.25
N GLY A 55 29.00 -4.11 -21.19
CA GLY A 55 28.61 -4.69 -19.92
C GLY A 55 29.78 -5.17 -19.06
N SER A 56 31.03 -5.00 -19.49
CA SER A 56 32.19 -5.26 -18.64
C SER A 56 32.36 -4.18 -17.58
N GLN A 57 33.10 -4.48 -16.50
CA GLN A 57 33.36 -3.51 -15.43
C GLN A 57 34.05 -2.22 -15.95
N GLY A 58 34.90 -2.34 -17.00
CA GLY A 58 35.58 -1.19 -17.60
C GLY A 58 34.74 -0.40 -18.61
N LYS A 59 33.59 -0.97 -19.04
CA LYS A 59 32.65 -0.38 -19.99
C LYS A 59 31.22 -0.76 -19.65
N PRO A 60 30.70 -0.32 -18.49
CA PRO A 60 29.37 -0.66 -18.04
C PRO A 60 28.29 -0.07 -18.96
N PHE A 61 27.12 -0.65 -18.95
CA PHE A 61 25.91 -0.03 -19.50
C PHE A 61 25.46 1.14 -18.63
N ALA A 62 24.73 2.08 -19.22
CA ALA A 62 24.15 3.22 -18.49
C ALA A 62 22.85 2.83 -17.78
N THR A 63 22.04 1.93 -18.38
CA THR A 63 20.70 1.60 -17.93
C THR A 63 20.55 0.13 -17.58
N ILE A 64 19.58 -0.15 -16.69
CA ILE A 64 19.22 -1.51 -16.31
C ILE A 64 18.53 -2.21 -17.48
N GLU A 65 17.74 -1.49 -18.27
CA GLU A 65 17.06 -1.96 -19.47
C GLU A 65 18.06 -2.51 -20.48
N LYS A 66 19.18 -1.80 -20.69
CA LYS A 66 20.24 -2.26 -21.60
C LYS A 66 20.94 -3.51 -21.10
N ALA A 67 21.21 -3.57 -19.80
CA ALA A 67 21.77 -4.76 -19.18
C ALA A 67 20.81 -5.96 -19.30
N LYS A 68 19.52 -5.74 -19.09
CA LYS A 68 18.46 -6.75 -19.27
C LYS A 68 18.43 -7.29 -20.70
N GLU A 69 18.46 -6.41 -21.71
CA GLU A 69 18.55 -6.82 -23.11
C GLU A 69 19.80 -7.68 -23.37
N HIS A 70 20.93 -7.31 -22.78
CA HIS A 70 22.16 -8.06 -22.93
C HIS A 70 22.09 -9.44 -22.28
N VAL A 71 21.51 -9.54 -21.07
CA VAL A 71 21.29 -10.79 -20.33
C VAL A 71 20.48 -11.80 -21.14
N ARG A 72 19.50 -11.37 -21.94
CA ARG A 72 18.74 -12.25 -22.84
C ARG A 72 19.63 -13.01 -23.85
N THR A 73 20.81 -12.48 -24.14
CA THR A 73 21.75 -13.10 -25.12
C THR A 73 22.76 -14.07 -24.50
N LEU A 74 22.83 -14.13 -23.17
CA LEU A 74 23.80 -14.93 -22.44
C LEU A 74 23.35 -16.39 -22.28
N ASP A 75 24.32 -17.28 -22.15
CA ASP A 75 24.05 -18.68 -21.87
C ASP A 75 23.59 -18.89 -20.43
N LYS A 76 22.37 -19.39 -20.28
CA LYS A 76 21.71 -19.65 -18.99
C LYS A 76 21.90 -21.10 -18.50
N ASP A 77 22.58 -21.95 -19.24
CA ASP A 77 22.83 -23.35 -18.85
C ASP A 77 24.16 -23.51 -18.08
N SER A 78 25.01 -22.49 -18.08
CA SER A 78 26.36 -22.55 -17.48
C SER A 78 26.42 -22.12 -16.01
N GLY A 79 25.33 -21.52 -15.47
CA GLY A 79 25.25 -21.06 -14.10
C GLY A 79 24.55 -19.68 -14.01
N ASP A 80 24.65 -19.03 -12.85
CA ASP A 80 23.99 -17.79 -12.55
C ASP A 80 24.54 -16.61 -13.35
N ILE A 81 23.68 -15.62 -13.59
CA ILE A 81 24.02 -14.36 -14.21
C ILE A 81 23.86 -13.24 -13.18
N VAL A 82 24.88 -12.42 -13.00
CA VAL A 82 24.86 -11.31 -12.06
C VAL A 82 24.98 -9.98 -12.79
N VAL A 83 24.00 -9.11 -12.63
CA VAL A 83 24.01 -7.71 -13.06
C VAL A 83 24.39 -6.85 -11.86
N LYS A 84 25.64 -6.39 -11.81
CA LYS A 84 26.15 -5.50 -10.76
C LYS A 84 25.82 -4.05 -11.10
N ILE A 85 25.03 -3.41 -10.24
CA ILE A 85 24.54 -2.05 -10.41
C ILE A 85 25.27 -1.14 -9.42
N ALA A 86 26.01 -0.19 -9.98
CA ALA A 86 26.76 0.79 -9.18
C ALA A 86 25.81 1.80 -8.49
N GLY A 87 26.26 2.39 -7.39
CA GLY A 87 25.51 3.42 -6.67
C GLY A 87 25.20 4.65 -7.53
N GLY A 88 24.05 5.27 -7.26
CA GLY A 88 23.58 6.45 -7.94
C GLY A 88 22.07 6.45 -8.18
N LEU A 89 21.55 7.55 -8.68
CA LEU A 89 20.14 7.71 -9.03
C LEU A 89 19.92 7.27 -10.48
N TYR A 90 19.12 6.23 -10.67
CA TYR A 90 18.68 5.74 -11.97
C TYR A 90 17.24 6.22 -12.20
N GLU A 91 17.13 7.35 -12.89
CA GLU A 91 15.84 7.94 -13.25
C GLU A 91 15.23 7.16 -14.42
N LEU A 92 14.14 6.47 -14.16
CA LEU A 92 13.47 5.68 -15.19
C LEU A 92 12.64 6.59 -16.11
N GLU A 93 12.72 6.32 -17.42
CA GLU A 93 11.81 6.95 -18.40
C GLU A 93 10.49 6.21 -18.48
N ASP A 94 10.53 4.87 -18.36
CA ASP A 94 9.38 3.97 -18.42
C ASP A 94 9.51 2.84 -17.39
N THR A 95 8.44 2.15 -17.08
CA THR A 95 8.44 0.96 -16.25
C THR A 95 9.34 -0.13 -16.85
N ILE A 96 10.27 -0.67 -16.06
CA ILE A 96 11.08 -1.81 -16.49
C ILE A 96 10.22 -3.09 -16.42
N VAL A 97 9.88 -3.67 -17.55
CA VAL A 97 9.11 -4.90 -17.63
C VAL A 97 10.05 -6.11 -17.75
N PHE A 98 9.89 -7.06 -16.84
CA PHE A 98 10.55 -8.37 -16.89
C PHE A 98 9.53 -9.43 -17.30
N ASP A 99 9.72 -10.02 -18.49
CA ASP A 99 8.86 -11.05 -19.03
C ASP A 99 9.54 -12.45 -19.01
N GLU A 100 8.92 -13.45 -19.59
CA GLU A 100 9.47 -14.82 -19.67
C GLU A 100 10.82 -14.87 -20.39
N ASN A 101 11.14 -13.90 -21.28
CA ASN A 101 12.42 -13.86 -21.98
C ASN A 101 13.56 -13.37 -21.05
N ASP A 102 13.21 -12.66 -20.01
CA ASP A 102 14.15 -12.17 -18.97
C ASP A 102 14.43 -13.21 -17.89
N SER A 103 13.72 -14.34 -17.93
CA SER A 103 13.78 -15.38 -16.90
C SER A 103 15.11 -16.13 -16.90
N GLY A 104 15.51 -16.54 -15.71
CA GLY A 104 16.47 -17.62 -15.52
C GLY A 104 15.84 -18.99 -15.80
N ASN A 105 16.38 -20.04 -15.16
CA ASN A 105 15.85 -21.40 -15.21
C ASN A 105 16.29 -22.18 -13.95
N GLU A 106 15.96 -23.46 -13.85
CA GLU A 106 16.31 -24.32 -12.69
C GLU A 106 17.83 -24.37 -12.36
N ASN A 107 18.71 -24.00 -13.30
CA ASN A 107 20.16 -23.99 -13.13
C ASN A 107 20.75 -22.56 -13.10
N CYS A 108 19.96 -21.53 -13.33
CA CYS A 108 20.39 -20.16 -13.47
C CYS A 108 19.41 -19.21 -12.82
N THR A 109 19.83 -18.53 -11.78
CA THR A 109 19.12 -17.34 -11.28
C THR A 109 19.80 -16.10 -11.84
N ILE A 110 18.99 -15.11 -12.25
CA ILE A 110 19.48 -13.82 -12.70
C ILE A 110 19.37 -12.84 -11.53
N TYR A 111 20.52 -12.35 -11.08
CA TYR A 111 20.62 -11.40 -9.98
C TYR A 111 20.82 -9.99 -10.50
N TYR A 112 19.95 -9.09 -10.14
CA TYR A 112 20.14 -7.63 -10.25
C TYR A 112 20.53 -7.15 -8.86
N GLU A 113 21.81 -6.87 -8.64
CA GLU A 113 22.30 -6.58 -7.30
C GLU A 113 23.22 -5.37 -7.23
N ALA A 114 23.17 -4.66 -6.11
CA ALA A 114 24.07 -3.54 -5.85
C ALA A 114 25.55 -3.99 -5.89
N VAL A 115 26.42 -3.12 -6.33
CA VAL A 115 27.86 -3.24 -6.07
C VAL A 115 28.07 -3.12 -4.57
N ASP A 116 28.93 -3.95 -4.00
CA ASP A 116 29.13 -4.07 -2.56
C ASP A 116 29.47 -2.71 -1.91
N GLY A 117 28.64 -2.30 -0.97
CA GLY A 117 28.78 -1.04 -0.24
C GLY A 117 28.28 0.20 -1.01
N GLU A 118 27.66 0.01 -2.16
CA GLU A 118 27.05 1.07 -2.95
C GLU A 118 25.52 1.00 -2.87
N GLU A 119 24.85 2.12 -3.12
CA GLU A 119 23.39 2.25 -3.02
C GLU A 119 22.82 2.74 -4.36
N PRO A 120 22.41 1.85 -5.25
CA PRO A 120 21.67 2.20 -6.45
C PRO A 120 20.21 2.48 -6.10
N ILE A 121 19.71 3.63 -6.57
CA ILE A 121 18.31 4.05 -6.39
C ILE A 121 17.61 3.98 -7.73
N ILE A 122 16.66 3.06 -7.85
CA ILE A 122 15.78 2.92 -9.00
C ILE A 122 14.61 3.86 -8.77
N SER A 123 14.60 4.98 -9.48
CA SER A 123 13.73 6.12 -9.22
C SER A 123 12.59 6.21 -10.23
N GLY A 124 11.35 6.27 -9.71
CA GLY A 124 10.18 6.65 -10.50
C GLY A 124 9.99 8.16 -10.64
N GLY A 125 10.84 8.93 -9.98
CA GLY A 125 10.87 10.39 -10.07
C GLY A 125 12.16 10.89 -10.67
N LYS A 126 12.14 12.15 -11.13
CA LYS A 126 13.27 12.84 -11.75
C LYS A 126 13.73 14.01 -10.89
N LEU A 127 15.02 14.26 -10.92
CA LEU A 127 15.60 15.45 -10.30
C LEU A 127 15.10 16.70 -11.03
N LEU A 128 14.49 17.60 -10.28
CA LEU A 128 14.01 18.86 -10.83
C LEU A 128 15.20 19.76 -11.19
N GLU A 129 15.36 20.03 -12.47
CA GLU A 129 16.33 21.00 -12.96
C GLU A 129 15.70 22.41 -12.94
N GLY A 130 16.36 23.38 -12.36
CA GLY A 130 15.91 24.75 -12.33
C GLY A 130 16.46 25.55 -11.16
N ASP A 131 16.44 26.87 -11.31
CA ASP A 131 16.83 27.78 -10.23
C ASP A 131 15.61 28.11 -9.37
N TRP A 132 15.80 28.12 -8.07
CA TRP A 132 14.79 28.56 -7.12
C TRP A 132 14.94 30.03 -6.80
N GLU A 133 13.84 30.78 -6.82
CA GLU A 133 13.81 32.19 -6.44
C GLU A 133 12.85 32.41 -5.25
N GLU A 134 13.05 33.44 -4.44
CA GLU A 134 12.15 33.79 -3.36
C GLU A 134 10.77 34.18 -3.91
N ALA A 135 9.71 33.51 -3.44
CA ALA A 135 8.33 33.75 -3.82
C ALA A 135 7.75 34.94 -3.03
N THR A 136 8.07 36.16 -3.45
CA THR A 136 7.69 37.38 -2.72
C THR A 136 6.19 37.67 -2.71
N GLU A 137 5.41 37.00 -3.55
CA GLU A 137 3.95 37.06 -3.57
C GLU A 137 3.30 36.24 -2.43
N VAL A 138 4.06 35.39 -1.74
CA VAL A 138 3.63 34.68 -0.53
C VAL A 138 4.01 35.55 0.68
N ASP A 139 3.25 36.60 0.88
CA ASP A 139 3.56 37.69 1.84
C ASP A 139 2.86 37.54 3.21
N TRP A 140 2.17 36.43 3.42
CA TRP A 140 1.41 36.16 4.67
C TRP A 140 2.13 35.22 5.65
N LEU A 141 3.38 34.82 5.35
CA LEU A 141 4.16 33.96 6.21
C LEU A 141 4.63 34.68 7.48
N ASP A 142 4.85 33.94 8.54
CA ASP A 142 5.43 34.45 9.77
C ASP A 142 6.84 35.00 9.57
N ASP A 143 7.24 35.96 10.44
CA ASP A 143 8.53 36.62 10.38
C ASP A 143 9.70 35.61 10.32
N GLY A 144 10.48 35.70 9.26
CA GLY A 144 11.66 34.87 9.05
C GLY A 144 11.42 33.59 8.25
N ILE A 145 10.18 33.24 7.95
CA ILE A 145 9.83 32.13 7.04
C ILE A 145 9.76 32.68 5.62
N LYS A 146 10.33 31.96 4.66
CA LYS A 146 10.33 32.33 3.24
C LYS A 146 9.85 31.15 2.40
N ALA A 147 9.01 31.45 1.43
CA ALA A 147 8.71 30.51 0.37
C ALA A 147 9.64 30.73 -0.83
N TYR A 148 9.94 29.66 -1.52
CA TYR A 148 10.69 29.68 -2.77
C TYR A 148 9.82 29.09 -3.87
N LYS A 149 10.12 29.44 -5.12
CA LYS A 149 9.41 28.95 -6.29
C LYS A 149 10.35 28.64 -7.43
N THR A 150 9.93 27.72 -8.29
CA THR A 150 10.60 27.39 -9.54
C THR A 150 9.57 27.00 -10.60
N GLU A 151 9.98 26.96 -11.86
CA GLU A 151 9.12 26.50 -12.95
C GLU A 151 9.00 24.98 -12.92
N LEU A 152 7.77 24.47 -13.03
CA LEU A 152 7.48 23.06 -13.23
C LEU A 152 6.32 22.92 -14.21
N VAL A 153 6.61 22.39 -15.39
CA VAL A 153 5.61 22.11 -16.42
C VAL A 153 5.10 20.69 -16.27
N ARG A 154 3.89 20.55 -15.75
CA ARG A 154 3.23 19.26 -15.56
C ARG A 154 1.72 19.40 -15.81
N ASN A 155 1.15 18.46 -16.55
CA ASN A 155 -0.28 18.46 -16.84
C ASN A 155 -1.12 17.78 -15.76
N ASP A 156 -0.49 16.94 -14.95
CA ASP A 156 -1.14 16.18 -13.91
C ASP A 156 -1.03 16.87 -12.56
N LYS A 157 -1.91 16.47 -11.65
CA LYS A 157 -1.85 16.81 -10.24
C LYS A 157 -0.52 16.34 -9.63
N LEU A 158 0.01 17.09 -8.68
CA LEU A 158 1.21 16.73 -7.93
C LEU A 158 0.86 16.52 -6.46
N ARG A 159 1.02 15.31 -5.95
CA ARG A 159 0.68 14.97 -4.57
C ARG A 159 1.89 14.76 -3.66
N ALA A 160 3.06 14.62 -4.23
CA ALA A 160 4.31 14.48 -3.48
C ALA A 160 5.45 15.16 -4.22
N ILE A 161 6.38 15.73 -3.47
CA ILE A 161 7.74 16.03 -3.88
C ILE A 161 8.68 15.56 -2.77
N TYR A 162 9.92 15.31 -3.14
CA TYR A 162 10.92 14.87 -2.17
C TYR A 162 12.10 15.84 -2.21
N VAL A 163 12.40 16.44 -1.05
CA VAL A 163 13.48 17.44 -0.92
C VAL A 163 14.56 16.83 -0.04
N ASN A 164 15.77 16.73 -0.57
CA ASN A 164 16.91 16.11 0.14
C ASN A 164 16.61 14.72 0.70
N GLY A 165 15.81 13.91 -0.04
CA GLY A 165 15.42 12.57 0.36
C GLY A 165 14.26 12.50 1.35
N GLU A 166 13.64 13.63 1.74
CA GLU A 166 12.48 13.67 2.63
C GLU A 166 11.22 14.11 1.88
N ARG A 167 10.07 13.50 2.21
CA ARG A 167 8.79 13.92 1.63
C ARG A 167 8.38 15.28 2.16
N ALA A 168 8.03 16.19 1.25
CA ALA A 168 7.34 17.43 1.57
C ALA A 168 5.85 17.20 1.76
N SER A 169 5.19 18.10 2.49
CA SER A 169 3.77 18.01 2.82
C SER A 169 2.94 18.96 1.97
N MET A 170 1.79 18.52 1.48
CA MET A 170 0.77 19.45 0.98
C MET A 170 0.16 20.21 2.15
N THR A 171 -0.25 21.46 1.91
CA THR A 171 -0.99 22.25 2.91
C THR A 171 -2.23 21.50 3.38
N ARG A 172 -2.55 21.57 4.69
CA ARG A 172 -3.67 20.81 5.27
C ARG A 172 -4.31 21.57 6.42
N ARG A 173 -5.63 21.64 6.42
CA ARG A 173 -6.42 22.14 7.57
C ARG A 173 -7.65 21.27 7.80
N SER A 174 -7.91 20.95 9.06
CA SER A 174 -9.15 20.26 9.45
C SER A 174 -10.27 21.27 9.66
N ALA A 175 -11.41 21.01 9.05
CA ALA A 175 -12.57 21.88 9.13
C ALA A 175 -13.89 21.10 9.14
N ARG A 176 -14.94 21.74 9.65
CA ARG A 176 -16.33 21.30 9.47
C ARG A 176 -17.07 22.28 8.59
N PRO A 177 -17.86 21.82 7.63
CA PRO A 177 -18.71 22.70 6.86
C PRO A 177 -19.80 23.32 7.77
N LEU A 178 -20.05 24.63 7.65
CA LEU A 178 -21.12 25.32 8.37
C LEU A 178 -22.48 24.71 8.06
N ARG A 179 -22.67 24.29 6.81
CA ARG A 179 -23.89 23.63 6.36
C ARG A 179 -23.62 22.82 5.09
N SER A 180 -24.34 21.75 4.94
CA SER A 180 -24.50 21.08 3.64
C SER A 180 -25.67 21.71 2.93
N VAL A 181 -25.46 22.30 1.77
CA VAL A 181 -26.51 22.88 0.95
C VAL A 181 -26.63 22.09 -0.34
N GLY A 182 -27.64 21.27 -0.43
CA GLY A 182 -28.00 20.60 -1.67
C GLY A 182 -27.74 19.10 -1.72
N ASN A 183 -28.31 18.54 -2.72
CA ASN A 183 -28.28 17.14 -3.03
C ASN A 183 -27.85 17.01 -4.49
N TYR A 184 -26.97 16.09 -4.83
CA TYR A 184 -26.59 15.85 -6.22
C TYR A 184 -27.79 15.44 -7.06
N SER A 185 -28.06 16.12 -8.16
CA SER A 185 -28.86 15.61 -9.25
C SER A 185 -27.99 15.48 -10.49
N VAL A 186 -27.92 14.32 -11.06
CA VAL A 186 -27.26 14.08 -12.34
C VAL A 186 -28.17 14.65 -13.43
N THR A 187 -28.00 15.90 -13.76
CA THR A 187 -28.87 16.54 -14.75
C THR A 187 -28.16 16.84 -16.05
N LYS A 188 -26.87 16.65 -16.16
CA LYS A 188 -26.19 17.01 -17.41
C LYS A 188 -25.77 15.79 -18.20
N GLY A 189 -26.73 15.26 -18.99
CA GLY A 189 -26.46 14.70 -20.31
C GLY A 189 -25.48 13.55 -20.46
N GLN A 190 -25.03 12.96 -19.38
CA GLN A 190 -24.21 11.77 -19.43
C GLN A 190 -25.10 10.56 -19.21
N ALA A 191 -25.51 9.95 -20.33
CA ALA A 191 -26.40 8.79 -20.32
C ALA A 191 -25.85 7.63 -19.48
N ASP A 192 -24.54 7.57 -19.32
CA ASP A 192 -23.84 6.51 -18.60
C ASP A 192 -23.87 6.67 -17.07
N TRP A 193 -24.25 7.83 -16.55
CA TRP A 193 -24.38 8.08 -15.11
C TRP A 193 -25.81 7.93 -14.59
N ALA A 194 -26.72 7.38 -15.37
CA ALA A 194 -28.10 7.13 -14.95
C ALA A 194 -28.23 6.29 -13.67
N TRP A 195 -27.19 5.56 -13.30
CA TRP A 195 -27.11 4.78 -12.06
C TRP A 195 -27.00 5.66 -10.81
N ILE A 196 -26.41 6.86 -10.87
CA ILE A 196 -26.30 7.76 -9.72
C ILE A 196 -27.69 8.16 -9.21
N SER A 197 -28.66 8.35 -10.10
CA SER A 197 -30.02 8.68 -9.69
C SER A 197 -30.74 7.61 -8.87
N LYS A 198 -30.30 6.35 -8.98
CA LYS A 198 -30.85 5.23 -8.21
C LYS A 198 -30.37 5.18 -6.76
N SER A 199 -29.23 5.77 -6.48
CA SER A 199 -28.62 5.77 -5.13
C SER A 199 -29.21 6.82 -4.20
N GLY A 200 -30.05 7.74 -4.69
CA GLY A 200 -30.53 8.88 -3.93
C GLY A 200 -29.53 10.03 -3.79
N ILE A 201 -28.35 9.92 -4.40
CA ILE A 201 -27.37 11.01 -4.49
C ILE A 201 -27.87 11.99 -5.53
N LYS A 202 -27.99 13.26 -5.15
CA LYS A 202 -28.50 14.33 -6.00
C LYS A 202 -27.43 15.39 -6.23
N GLU A 203 -27.54 16.18 -7.29
CA GLU A 203 -26.59 17.21 -7.70
C GLU A 203 -26.19 18.16 -6.55
N GLY A 204 -24.92 18.45 -6.42
CA GLY A 204 -24.36 19.51 -5.60
C GLY A 204 -24.31 19.20 -4.11
N ASN A 205 -23.25 18.58 -3.61
CA ASN A 205 -22.91 18.77 -2.21
C ASN A 205 -22.18 20.11 -2.09
N VAL A 206 -22.80 20.98 -1.38
CA VAL A 206 -22.37 22.35 -1.22
C VAL A 206 -21.89 22.52 0.20
N PHE A 207 -20.64 22.88 0.36
CA PHE A 207 -20.10 23.31 1.63
C PHE A 207 -20.03 24.82 1.68
N ALA A 208 -20.38 25.35 2.81
CA ALA A 208 -20.25 26.76 3.07
C ALA A 208 -18.85 27.12 3.57
N ALA A 209 -18.57 28.39 3.63
CA ALA A 209 -17.26 29.03 3.76
C ALA A 209 -16.50 28.83 5.09
N ASP A 210 -16.91 27.95 6.00
CA ASP A 210 -16.14 27.69 7.21
C ASP A 210 -14.88 26.85 6.97
N PHE A 211 -14.67 26.39 5.74
CA PHE A 211 -13.36 25.90 5.31
C PHE A 211 -12.35 27.05 5.10
N GLY A 212 -12.79 28.31 5.10
CA GLY A 212 -11.95 29.47 4.86
C GLY A 212 -11.42 29.53 3.42
N LEU A 213 -12.11 28.91 2.47
CA LEU A 213 -11.76 28.93 1.06
C LEU A 213 -12.42 30.13 0.36
N PRO A 214 -11.65 31.10 -0.16
CA PRO A 214 -12.18 32.09 -1.10
C PRO A 214 -12.68 31.44 -2.38
N ALA A 215 -13.71 32.01 -3.00
CA ALA A 215 -14.24 31.47 -4.27
C ALA A 215 -13.25 31.56 -5.44
N ASP A 216 -12.23 32.40 -5.32
CA ASP A 216 -11.15 32.61 -6.29
C ASP A 216 -9.87 31.83 -5.94
N THR A 217 -9.93 30.89 -5.00
CA THR A 217 -8.80 29.99 -4.67
C THR A 217 -8.26 29.31 -5.94
N ARG A 218 -6.94 29.26 -6.06
CA ARG A 218 -6.24 28.70 -7.24
C ARG A 218 -6.49 27.22 -7.41
N ASN A 219 -6.59 26.77 -8.67
CA ASN A 219 -6.69 25.37 -9.07
C ASN A 219 -7.66 24.56 -8.17
N PRO A 220 -8.93 24.92 -8.08
CA PRO A 220 -9.88 24.26 -7.18
C PRO A 220 -9.96 22.74 -7.46
N GLN A 221 -9.72 22.30 -8.69
CA GLN A 221 -9.70 20.88 -9.07
C GLN A 221 -8.56 20.08 -8.40
N ASN A 222 -7.56 20.75 -7.84
CA ASN A 222 -6.45 20.12 -7.12
C ASN A 222 -6.68 20.05 -5.61
N ILE A 223 -7.73 20.70 -5.11
CA ILE A 223 -8.11 20.66 -3.69
C ILE A 223 -8.70 19.29 -3.39
N GLU A 224 -8.18 18.65 -2.35
CA GLU A 224 -8.67 17.37 -1.83
C GLU A 224 -9.46 17.60 -0.54
N LEU A 225 -10.56 16.90 -0.41
CA LEU A 225 -11.33 16.83 0.83
C LEU A 225 -11.32 15.38 1.31
N GLU A 226 -10.78 15.19 2.50
CA GLU A 226 -10.60 13.87 3.09
C GLU A 226 -11.53 13.71 4.29
N SER A 227 -12.28 12.64 4.29
CA SER A 227 -13.18 12.30 5.40
C SER A 227 -13.29 10.78 5.53
N GLY A 228 -13.71 10.30 6.67
CA GLY A 228 -13.80 8.86 6.87
C GLY A 228 -14.66 8.44 8.04
N SER A 229 -14.78 7.12 8.18
CA SER A 229 -15.36 6.45 9.33
C SER A 229 -14.26 5.86 10.22
N THR A 230 -14.65 4.94 11.10
CA THR A 230 -13.74 4.28 12.04
C THR A 230 -12.59 3.52 11.38
N TRP A 231 -12.81 2.89 10.23
CA TRP A 231 -11.84 2.00 9.57
C TRP A 231 -11.48 2.38 8.13
N VAL A 232 -12.10 3.41 7.56
CA VAL A 232 -11.82 3.87 6.21
C VAL A 232 -11.70 5.38 6.14
N LYS A 233 -10.91 5.87 5.20
CA LYS A 233 -10.83 7.28 4.83
C LYS A 233 -11.00 7.39 3.31
N ALA A 234 -11.81 8.32 2.88
CA ALA A 234 -12.03 8.60 1.47
C ALA A 234 -11.58 10.00 1.12
N ILE A 235 -11.09 10.17 -0.09
CA ILE A 235 -10.66 11.43 -0.69
C ILE A 235 -11.56 11.72 -1.88
N VAL A 236 -12.09 12.94 -1.93
CA VAL A 236 -12.77 13.49 -3.11
C VAL A 236 -12.10 14.79 -3.49
N CYS A 237 -12.13 15.13 -4.78
CA CYS A 237 -11.56 16.38 -5.27
C CYS A 237 -12.66 17.41 -5.53
N ALA A 238 -12.36 18.67 -5.28
CA ALA A 238 -13.21 19.76 -5.73
C ALA A 238 -13.14 19.89 -7.26
N ASP A 239 -14.18 20.40 -7.86
CA ASP A 239 -14.26 20.76 -9.28
C ASP A 239 -14.21 22.29 -9.42
N THR A 240 -15.17 22.96 -8.78
CA THR A 240 -15.28 24.41 -8.79
C THR A 240 -15.64 24.96 -7.42
N LEU A 241 -15.30 26.22 -7.19
CA LEU A 241 -15.71 27.00 -6.04
C LEU A 241 -16.60 28.15 -6.51
N GLU A 242 -17.73 28.36 -5.85
CA GLU A 242 -18.69 29.40 -6.20
C GLU A 242 -19.11 30.20 -4.97
N GLU A 243 -19.18 31.51 -5.09
CA GLU A 243 -19.74 32.35 -4.02
C GLU A 243 -21.27 32.22 -3.99
N THR A 244 -21.83 31.95 -2.83
CA THR A 244 -23.28 31.90 -2.62
C THR A 244 -23.84 33.29 -2.43
N PRO A 245 -25.16 33.51 -2.63
CA PRO A 245 -25.81 34.81 -2.34
C PRO A 245 -25.64 35.27 -0.89
N GLU A 246 -25.37 34.38 0.03
CA GLU A 246 -25.12 34.63 1.44
C GLU A 246 -23.66 34.97 1.75
N GLY A 247 -22.77 34.91 0.78
CA GLY A 247 -21.34 35.17 0.90
C GLY A 247 -20.51 33.98 1.40
N ASP A 248 -21.08 32.76 1.37
CA ASP A 248 -20.38 31.54 1.65
C ASP A 248 -19.68 31.02 0.36
N THR A 249 -18.68 30.16 0.48
CA THR A 249 -18.09 29.47 -0.67
C THR A 249 -18.67 28.07 -0.81
N GLN A 250 -19.28 27.82 -1.95
CA GLN A 250 -19.79 26.52 -2.35
C GLN A 250 -18.69 25.70 -2.99
N VAL A 251 -18.44 24.50 -2.49
CA VAL A 251 -17.52 23.54 -3.10
C VAL A 251 -18.32 22.51 -3.91
N ASN A 252 -18.14 22.50 -5.21
CA ASN A 252 -18.66 21.48 -6.10
C ASN A 252 -17.59 20.40 -6.30
N PHE A 253 -17.99 19.13 -6.21
CA PHE A 253 -17.07 18.01 -6.33
C PHE A 253 -16.96 17.49 -7.75
N GLN A 254 -15.81 16.93 -8.09
CA GLN A 254 -15.61 16.16 -9.31
C GLN A 254 -16.50 14.92 -9.33
N MET A 255 -17.21 14.73 -10.44
CA MET A 255 -18.15 13.65 -10.63
C MET A 255 -17.71 12.74 -11.80
N PRO A 256 -17.84 11.42 -11.70
CA PRO A 256 -18.67 10.66 -10.76
C PRO A 256 -17.96 10.23 -9.47
N TYR A 257 -16.66 10.48 -9.27
CA TYR A 257 -15.92 9.89 -8.16
C TYR A 257 -16.48 10.28 -6.78
N ALA A 258 -16.90 11.52 -6.61
CA ALA A 258 -17.52 11.93 -5.34
C ALA A 258 -18.81 11.14 -5.03
N ALA A 259 -19.54 10.69 -6.06
CA ALA A 259 -20.69 9.82 -5.87
C ALA A 259 -20.28 8.38 -5.51
N ILE A 260 -19.18 7.87 -6.09
CA ILE A 260 -18.59 6.59 -5.69
C ILE A 260 -18.21 6.61 -4.21
N ALA A 261 -17.51 7.65 -3.78
CA ALA A 261 -17.05 7.81 -2.41
C ALA A 261 -18.18 8.03 -1.38
N GLN A 262 -19.34 8.53 -1.81
CA GLN A 262 -20.50 8.81 -0.96
C GLN A 262 -21.59 7.73 -1.01
N GLN A 263 -21.42 6.69 -1.81
CA GLN A 263 -22.45 5.66 -1.88
C GLN A 263 -22.71 5.06 -0.49
N PRO A 264 -23.97 4.70 -0.18
CA PRO A 264 -24.33 4.17 1.12
C PRO A 264 -23.83 2.74 1.28
N SER A 265 -22.55 2.58 1.53
CA SER A 265 -21.92 1.31 1.83
C SER A 265 -21.03 1.46 3.06
N TRP A 266 -20.80 0.39 3.77
CA TRP A 266 -19.95 0.38 4.95
C TRP A 266 -18.49 0.76 4.65
N ASN A 267 -18.08 0.69 3.39
CA ASN A 267 -16.69 0.74 2.98
C ASN A 267 -16.29 1.98 2.16
N CYS A 268 -17.22 2.92 1.91
CA CYS A 268 -16.98 4.08 1.06
C CYS A 268 -17.58 5.32 1.71
N ASN A 269 -17.15 5.65 2.89
CA ASN A 269 -17.85 6.65 3.70
C ASN A 269 -17.18 8.02 3.63
N TYR A 270 -17.10 8.63 2.45
CA TYR A 270 -16.89 10.06 2.45
C TYR A 270 -18.10 10.74 3.11
N ASN A 271 -17.84 11.43 4.22
CA ASN A 271 -18.89 12.15 4.96
C ASN A 271 -18.76 13.66 4.74
N PRO A 272 -19.53 14.22 3.81
CA PRO A 272 -19.43 15.62 3.49
C PRO A 272 -19.84 16.56 4.63
N THR A 273 -20.58 16.08 5.62
CA THR A 273 -21.07 16.90 6.74
C THR A 273 -20.25 16.70 8.03
N GLY A 274 -19.31 15.78 8.01
CA GLY A 274 -18.42 15.50 9.14
C GLY A 274 -17.19 16.42 9.18
N ASN A 275 -16.23 16.03 10.00
CA ASN A 275 -14.90 16.63 9.94
C ASN A 275 -14.24 16.24 8.62
N ASN A 276 -13.73 17.21 7.91
CA ASN A 276 -12.95 17.04 6.70
C ASN A 276 -11.57 17.64 6.90
N ASP A 277 -10.54 16.97 6.36
CA ASP A 277 -9.27 17.62 6.10
C ASP A 277 -9.33 18.19 4.67
N VAL A 278 -9.12 19.48 4.54
CA VAL A 278 -9.00 20.16 3.25
C VAL A 278 -7.52 20.30 2.96
N VAL A 279 -7.11 19.81 1.80
CA VAL A 279 -5.70 19.63 1.45
C VAL A 279 -5.38 20.32 0.13
N ASN A 280 -4.14 20.81 0.00
CA ASN A 280 -3.61 21.42 -1.21
C ASN A 280 -4.25 22.74 -1.58
N VAL A 281 -4.17 23.70 -0.66
CA VAL A 281 -4.65 25.09 -0.84
C VAL A 281 -3.46 26.05 -0.80
N PHE A 282 -3.26 26.85 -1.84
CA PHE A 282 -2.13 27.78 -1.95
C PHE A 282 -2.07 28.80 -0.82
N GLU A 283 -3.20 29.41 -0.52
CA GLU A 283 -3.34 30.47 0.49
C GLU A 283 -3.13 29.95 1.92
N TRP A 284 -2.89 28.64 2.07
CA TRP A 284 -2.61 28.01 3.36
C TRP A 284 -1.15 27.60 3.54
N LEU A 285 -0.30 27.86 2.57
CA LEU A 285 1.14 27.72 2.75
C LEU A 285 1.59 28.50 3.98
N SER A 286 2.17 27.85 4.97
CA SER A 286 2.52 28.47 6.25
C SER A 286 3.71 27.82 6.96
N GLU A 287 3.92 26.53 6.80
CA GLU A 287 4.86 25.75 7.60
C GLU A 287 6.07 25.28 6.79
N PRO A 288 7.28 25.28 7.39
CA PRO A 288 8.45 24.67 6.77
C PRO A 288 8.22 23.21 6.36
N GLY A 289 8.60 22.85 5.14
CA GLY A 289 8.38 21.55 4.54
C GLY A 289 7.07 21.43 3.75
N GLU A 290 6.25 22.48 3.70
CA GLU A 290 5.07 22.50 2.84
C GLU A 290 5.39 22.92 1.42
N PHE A 291 4.68 22.30 0.46
CA PHE A 291 4.74 22.67 -0.95
C PHE A 291 3.34 22.90 -1.53
N TYR A 292 3.31 23.60 -2.64
CA TYR A 292 2.13 23.77 -3.48
C TYR A 292 2.54 23.83 -4.96
N PHE A 293 1.82 23.12 -5.80
CA PHE A 293 1.99 23.19 -7.25
C PHE A 293 0.84 23.96 -7.90
N ASP A 294 1.15 25.14 -8.40
CA ASP A 294 0.26 25.94 -9.25
C ASP A 294 0.27 25.39 -10.67
N GLN A 295 -0.59 24.41 -10.95
CA GLN A 295 -0.66 23.76 -12.25
C GLN A 295 -0.98 24.74 -13.37
N ALA A 296 -1.89 25.69 -13.16
CA ALA A 296 -2.26 26.69 -14.15
C ALA A 296 -1.11 27.68 -14.45
N GLY A 297 -0.32 27.99 -13.43
CA GLY A 297 0.83 28.89 -13.53
C GLY A 297 2.16 28.16 -13.82
N SER A 298 2.16 26.84 -13.92
CA SER A 298 3.38 26.01 -14.07
C SER A 298 4.46 26.36 -13.03
N THR A 299 4.05 26.54 -11.77
CA THR A 299 4.95 27.02 -10.71
C THR A 299 4.86 26.12 -9.49
N LEU A 300 6.00 25.59 -9.06
CA LEU A 300 6.14 24.86 -7.80
C LEU A 300 6.63 25.79 -6.71
N TYR A 301 5.91 25.82 -5.58
CA TYR A 301 6.25 26.55 -4.37
C TYR A 301 6.67 25.58 -3.27
N TYR A 302 7.66 25.97 -2.49
CA TYR A 302 8.13 25.22 -1.33
C TYR A 302 8.60 26.16 -0.21
N ILE A 303 8.31 25.79 1.03
CA ILE A 303 8.85 26.47 2.22
C ILE A 303 9.96 25.57 2.80
N PRO A 304 11.22 25.96 2.70
CA PRO A 304 12.33 25.14 3.19
C PRO A 304 12.27 24.89 4.69
N LYS A 305 12.69 23.71 5.10
CA LYS A 305 12.92 23.37 6.50
C LYS A 305 14.17 24.07 7.02
N GLU A 306 14.30 24.13 8.35
CA GLU A 306 15.50 24.72 8.98
C GLU A 306 16.78 24.02 8.50
N GLY A 307 17.68 24.80 7.92
CA GLY A 307 18.97 24.32 7.41
C GLY A 307 18.97 23.87 5.96
N GLU A 308 17.85 23.90 5.27
CA GLU A 308 17.79 23.66 3.81
C GLU A 308 18.16 24.93 3.04
N ASP A 309 19.05 24.80 2.05
CA ASP A 309 19.38 25.85 1.09
C ASP A 309 18.87 25.45 -0.29
N MET A 310 17.89 26.18 -0.82
CA MET A 310 17.26 25.87 -2.11
C MET A 310 18.23 25.98 -3.29
N ALA A 311 19.38 26.63 -3.12
CA ALA A 311 20.41 26.67 -4.16
C ALA A 311 21.17 25.34 -4.32
N ASP A 312 21.16 24.51 -3.29
CA ASP A 312 21.86 23.21 -3.26
C ASP A 312 20.89 22.03 -3.00
N ALA A 313 19.58 22.28 -2.85
CA ALA A 313 18.58 21.26 -2.55
C ALA A 313 18.34 20.33 -3.74
N GLU A 314 18.36 19.03 -3.48
CA GLU A 314 17.93 18.00 -4.44
C GLU A 314 16.41 17.81 -4.32
N VAL A 315 15.66 18.16 -5.37
CA VAL A 315 14.20 18.03 -5.40
C VAL A 315 13.81 17.00 -6.44
N ILE A 316 13.17 15.92 -6.01
CA ILE A 316 12.71 14.86 -6.90
C ILE A 316 11.20 14.97 -7.08
N ILE A 317 10.76 14.97 -8.34
CA ILE A 317 9.36 14.99 -8.75
C ILE A 317 8.98 13.58 -9.23
N PRO A 318 8.06 12.89 -8.54
CA PRO A 318 7.61 11.56 -8.97
C PRO A 318 6.81 11.63 -10.28
N GLU A 319 7.03 10.65 -11.16
CA GLU A 319 6.39 10.56 -12.47
C GLU A 319 5.79 9.17 -12.75
N LEU A 320 6.55 8.10 -12.46
CA LEU A 320 6.11 6.74 -12.73
C LEU A 320 5.37 6.13 -11.55
N VAL A 321 4.26 5.48 -11.83
CA VAL A 321 3.46 4.75 -10.82
C VAL A 321 4.13 3.43 -10.46
N THR A 322 4.55 2.66 -11.46
CA THR A 322 5.24 1.37 -11.30
C THR A 322 6.64 1.47 -11.90
N LEU A 323 7.64 1.07 -11.13
CA LEU A 323 9.05 1.11 -11.54
C LEU A 323 9.44 -0.20 -12.21
N VAL A 324 9.00 -1.32 -11.62
CA VAL A 324 9.31 -2.66 -12.10
C VAL A 324 8.02 -3.49 -12.16
N ASP A 325 7.75 -4.07 -13.32
CA ASP A 325 6.63 -4.99 -13.56
C ASP A 325 7.18 -6.35 -14.00
N ILE A 326 7.01 -7.37 -13.16
CA ILE A 326 7.47 -8.73 -13.39
C ILE A 326 6.26 -9.54 -13.85
N LYS A 327 6.17 -9.80 -15.16
CA LYS A 327 4.92 -10.27 -15.74
C LYS A 327 5.13 -11.29 -16.86
N GLY A 328 4.75 -12.53 -16.61
CA GLY A 328 4.64 -13.53 -17.66
C GLY A 328 3.56 -13.20 -18.68
N SER A 329 3.76 -13.54 -19.94
CA SER A 329 2.84 -13.18 -21.01
C SER A 329 1.57 -14.04 -21.07
N THR A 330 1.64 -15.27 -20.56
CA THR A 330 0.50 -16.19 -20.53
C THR A 330 0.38 -16.83 -19.16
N PRO A 331 -0.71 -16.55 -18.40
CA PRO A 331 -0.92 -17.15 -17.09
C PRO A 331 -0.80 -18.69 -17.14
N LYS A 332 -0.10 -19.26 -16.16
CA LYS A 332 0.18 -20.70 -15.98
C LYS A 332 0.93 -21.38 -17.14
N GLN A 333 1.52 -20.61 -18.01
CA GLN A 333 2.31 -21.13 -19.15
C GLN A 333 3.65 -20.44 -19.28
N ASP A 334 3.64 -19.13 -19.51
CA ASP A 334 4.85 -18.36 -19.80
C ASP A 334 5.11 -17.40 -18.61
N TYR A 335 5.79 -17.91 -17.59
CA TYR A 335 6.08 -17.15 -16.39
C TYR A 335 7.35 -16.32 -16.53
N ALA A 336 7.36 -15.15 -15.90
CA ALA A 336 8.60 -14.50 -15.52
C ALA A 336 9.18 -15.23 -14.28
N ALA A 337 10.42 -15.70 -14.33
CA ALA A 337 10.92 -16.57 -13.28
C ALA A 337 12.43 -16.49 -13.02
N HIS A 338 12.84 -16.94 -11.82
CA HIS A 338 14.24 -17.04 -11.39
C HIS A 338 14.98 -15.70 -11.49
N ILE A 339 14.37 -14.63 -10.91
CA ILE A 339 14.92 -13.28 -10.89
C ILE A 339 15.04 -12.82 -9.43
N THR A 340 16.20 -12.32 -9.06
CA THR A 340 16.48 -11.80 -7.72
C THR A 340 16.96 -10.35 -7.80
N PHE A 341 16.33 -9.48 -7.04
CA PHE A 341 16.78 -8.11 -6.79
C PHE A 341 17.41 -8.04 -5.40
N ARG A 342 18.66 -7.61 -5.30
CA ARG A 342 19.37 -7.56 -4.01
C ARG A 342 20.06 -6.22 -3.77
N GLY A 343 19.85 -5.65 -2.60
CA GLY A 343 20.50 -4.41 -2.18
C GLY A 343 20.11 -3.17 -2.97
N LEU A 344 19.03 -3.25 -3.76
CA LEU A 344 18.52 -2.14 -4.55
C LEU A 344 17.54 -1.30 -3.72
N THR A 345 17.49 0.00 -4.01
CA THR A 345 16.46 0.90 -3.50
C THR A 345 15.46 1.20 -4.61
N PHE A 346 14.17 0.91 -4.40
CA PHE A 346 13.06 1.30 -5.26
C PHE A 346 12.34 2.47 -4.59
N ALA A 347 12.32 3.64 -5.23
CA ALA A 347 11.83 4.86 -4.59
C ALA A 347 11.14 5.82 -5.57
N TYR A 348 10.40 6.77 -4.98
CA TYR A 348 9.84 7.95 -5.64
C TYR A 348 8.84 7.62 -6.75
N SER A 349 8.02 6.57 -6.55
CA SER A 349 6.90 6.33 -7.46
C SER A 349 5.75 7.30 -7.19
N ASP A 350 4.93 7.55 -8.22
CA ASP A 350 3.80 8.48 -8.19
C ASP A 350 2.46 7.75 -7.96
N TRP A 351 1.47 8.47 -7.50
CA TRP A 351 0.06 8.10 -7.56
C TRP A 351 -0.84 9.33 -7.39
N ASN A 352 -1.58 9.66 -8.41
CA ASN A 352 -2.43 10.88 -8.47
C ASN A 352 -3.91 10.63 -8.19
N LEU A 353 -4.23 9.63 -7.36
CA LEU A 353 -5.57 9.13 -7.06
C LEU A 353 -6.16 8.29 -8.22
N ALA A 354 -7.22 7.54 -7.91
CA ALA A 354 -7.98 6.85 -8.92
C ALA A 354 -8.73 7.84 -9.81
N GLU A 355 -8.83 7.53 -11.09
CA GLU A 355 -9.58 8.30 -12.06
C GLU A 355 -10.77 7.51 -12.59
N VAL A 356 -11.93 8.14 -12.61
CA VAL A 356 -13.15 7.61 -13.24
C VAL A 356 -13.81 8.71 -14.03
N ASP A 357 -13.89 8.55 -15.35
CA ASP A 357 -14.49 9.52 -16.27
C ASP A 357 -13.98 10.96 -16.08
N GLY A 358 -12.67 11.13 -15.88
CA GLY A 358 -12.02 12.42 -15.70
C GLY A 358 -12.20 13.03 -14.29
N SER A 359 -12.77 12.30 -13.34
CA SER A 359 -12.87 12.70 -11.94
C SER A 359 -11.92 11.90 -11.07
N HIS A 360 -11.35 12.55 -10.06
CA HIS A 360 -10.34 11.96 -9.20
C HIS A 360 -10.82 11.77 -7.76
N GLY A 361 -10.29 10.73 -7.11
CA GLY A 361 -10.51 10.48 -5.69
C GLY A 361 -9.94 9.14 -5.25
N ASN A 362 -10.13 8.81 -3.99
CA ASN A 362 -9.75 7.51 -3.44
C ASN A 362 -10.73 7.10 -2.33
N ALA A 363 -11.71 6.30 -2.67
CA ALA A 363 -12.57 5.67 -1.68
C ALA A 363 -11.90 4.36 -1.26
N THR A 364 -11.20 4.41 -0.15
CA THR A 364 -10.42 3.28 0.35
C THR A 364 -11.32 2.30 1.05
N VAL A 365 -11.24 1.06 0.60
CA VAL A 365 -11.70 -0.08 1.36
C VAL A 365 -10.55 -0.56 2.24
N GLN A 366 -10.83 -1.28 3.30
CA GLN A 366 -9.78 -1.92 4.08
C GLN A 366 -8.82 -2.74 3.17
N GLY A 367 -7.59 -2.89 3.59
CA GLY A 367 -6.69 -3.86 2.97
C GLY A 367 -6.08 -3.44 1.63
N CYS A 368 -5.71 -2.19 1.45
CA CYS A 368 -4.97 -1.73 0.26
C CYS A 368 -5.78 -1.74 -1.05
N THR A 369 -7.09 -1.70 -0.97
CA THR A 369 -7.98 -1.57 -2.12
C THR A 369 -8.54 -0.17 -2.26
N TYR A 370 -9.00 0.16 -3.45
CA TYR A 370 -9.77 1.36 -3.72
C TYR A 370 -10.97 1.03 -4.62
N MET A 371 -11.96 1.92 -4.65
CA MET A 371 -13.10 1.74 -5.53
C MET A 371 -12.91 2.49 -6.84
N ASN A 372 -13.17 1.79 -7.94
CA ASN A 372 -13.09 2.32 -9.30
C ASN A 372 -14.45 2.36 -10.03
N LYS A 373 -15.49 1.82 -9.41
CA LYS A 373 -16.84 1.77 -9.96
C LYS A 373 -17.89 2.04 -8.89
N PHE A 374 -19.06 2.45 -9.32
CA PHE A 374 -20.20 2.60 -8.43
C PHE A 374 -20.95 1.27 -8.28
N SER A 375 -21.35 0.96 -7.05
CA SER A 375 -22.19 -0.21 -6.74
C SER A 375 -23.68 0.14 -6.86
N THR A 376 -24.42 -0.57 -7.69
CA THR A 376 -25.79 -0.19 -8.08
C THR A 376 -26.89 -0.66 -7.15
N GLY A 377 -26.60 -1.33 -6.05
CA GLY A 377 -27.70 -1.55 -5.16
C GLY A 377 -27.75 -2.74 -4.24
N ASN A 378 -27.10 -3.79 -4.50
CA ASN A 378 -26.97 -4.82 -3.50
C ASN A 378 -25.48 -4.86 -3.14
N TRP A 379 -25.15 -4.33 -1.98
CA TRP A 379 -23.76 -4.21 -1.56
C TRP A 379 -22.98 -5.54 -1.60
N HIS A 380 -23.69 -6.66 -1.68
CA HIS A 380 -23.09 -7.97 -1.86
C HIS A 380 -22.75 -8.31 -3.32
N ASP A 381 -23.47 -7.78 -4.31
CA ASP A 381 -23.31 -8.21 -5.70
C ASP A 381 -22.40 -7.31 -6.52
N ASP A 382 -22.52 -6.02 -6.32
CA ASP A 382 -21.83 -5.06 -7.18
C ASP A 382 -20.63 -4.42 -6.48
N MET A 383 -20.65 -4.36 -5.16
CA MET A 383 -19.60 -3.68 -4.41
C MET A 383 -18.24 -4.37 -4.61
N TYR A 384 -18.22 -5.68 -4.58
CA TYR A 384 -16.99 -6.46 -4.74
C TYR A 384 -16.37 -6.35 -6.14
N ARG A 385 -17.18 -6.12 -7.17
CA ARG A 385 -16.71 -5.84 -8.52
C ARG A 385 -16.20 -4.43 -8.72
N SER A 386 -16.33 -3.61 -7.68
CA SER A 386 -15.94 -2.20 -7.70
C SER A 386 -14.59 -1.96 -7.03
N TYR A 387 -14.02 -2.99 -6.42
CA TYR A 387 -12.71 -2.90 -5.78
C TYR A 387 -11.59 -3.24 -6.75
N ASP A 388 -10.51 -2.54 -6.59
CA ASP A 388 -9.24 -2.84 -7.23
C ASP A 388 -8.13 -2.73 -6.20
N VAL A 389 -7.03 -3.42 -6.40
CA VAL A 389 -5.83 -3.26 -5.59
C VAL A 389 -5.05 -2.09 -6.16
N ALA A 390 -4.57 -1.25 -5.29
CA ALA A 390 -3.79 -0.10 -5.71
C ALA A 390 -2.46 -0.52 -6.36
N PRO A 391 -1.96 0.26 -7.31
CA PRO A 391 -0.71 -0.05 -7.97
C PRO A 391 0.48 0.03 -7.03
N ALA A 392 1.53 -0.74 -7.34
CA ALA A 392 2.75 -0.84 -6.57
C ALA A 392 3.96 -0.30 -7.34
N ALA A 393 4.96 0.15 -6.59
CA ALA A 393 6.26 0.51 -7.18
C ALA A 393 6.95 -0.72 -7.81
N VAL A 394 6.82 -1.89 -7.18
CA VAL A 394 7.26 -3.17 -7.75
C VAL A 394 6.08 -4.13 -7.79
N HIS A 395 5.76 -4.64 -8.95
CA HIS A 395 4.61 -5.51 -9.20
C HIS A 395 5.05 -6.87 -9.78
N ALA A 396 4.34 -7.94 -9.41
CA ALA A 396 4.56 -9.27 -9.96
C ALA A 396 3.23 -10.00 -10.21
N THR A 397 3.06 -10.57 -11.39
CA THR A 397 1.93 -11.42 -11.76
C THR A 397 2.37 -12.49 -12.76
N SER A 398 1.74 -13.65 -12.75
CA SER A 398 2.20 -14.81 -13.54
C SER A 398 3.73 -14.99 -13.46
N ALA A 399 4.22 -15.10 -12.23
CA ALA A 399 5.65 -15.10 -11.94
C ALA A 399 6.01 -16.10 -10.82
N HIS A 400 7.22 -16.66 -10.85
CA HIS A 400 7.67 -17.52 -9.78
C HIS A 400 9.18 -17.45 -9.54
N ASP A 401 9.60 -17.89 -8.36
CA ASP A 401 11.01 -17.85 -7.95
C ASP A 401 11.57 -16.42 -8.09
N ILE A 402 10.81 -15.46 -7.53
CA ILE A 402 11.17 -14.04 -7.50
C ILE A 402 11.58 -13.67 -6.08
N ALA A 403 12.70 -12.96 -5.93
CA ALA A 403 13.16 -12.50 -4.63
C ALA A 403 13.53 -11.02 -4.62
N ILE A 404 13.17 -10.33 -3.52
CA ILE A 404 13.61 -8.97 -3.18
C ILE A 404 14.32 -9.05 -1.85
N LEU A 405 15.64 -8.88 -1.87
CA LEU A 405 16.51 -9.19 -0.76
C LEU A 405 17.37 -7.99 -0.35
N ASP A 406 17.49 -7.76 0.95
CA ASP A 406 18.48 -6.86 1.57
C ASP A 406 18.50 -5.43 0.98
N GLY A 407 17.36 -4.97 0.46
CA GLY A 407 17.19 -3.70 -0.22
C GLY A 407 16.26 -2.74 0.51
N LYS A 408 15.77 -1.75 -0.24
CA LYS A 408 14.79 -0.78 0.25
C LYS A 408 13.63 -0.61 -0.73
N ILE A 409 12.43 -0.42 -0.18
CA ILE A 409 11.27 0.08 -0.92
C ILE A 409 10.71 1.24 -0.11
N GLU A 410 10.82 2.45 -0.65
CA GLU A 410 10.47 3.63 0.14
C GLU A 410 9.92 4.79 -0.70
N MET A 411 9.25 5.74 -0.04
CA MET A 411 8.76 6.97 -0.68
C MET A 411 7.89 6.68 -1.92
N THR A 412 7.01 5.67 -1.83
CA THR A 412 6.15 5.30 -2.95
C THR A 412 4.84 6.09 -2.93
N GLY A 413 4.24 6.29 -4.11
CA GLY A 413 2.96 6.98 -4.24
C GLY A 413 1.81 6.19 -3.64
N TYR A 414 1.80 4.84 -3.80
CA TYR A 414 0.84 3.96 -3.17
C TYR A 414 1.53 2.74 -2.55
N LEU A 415 1.43 1.53 -3.15
CA LEU A 415 2.02 0.32 -2.58
C LEU A 415 3.53 0.24 -2.84
N GLY A 416 4.24 -0.42 -1.94
CA GLY A 416 5.64 -0.77 -2.16
C GLY A 416 5.79 -1.94 -3.13
N PHE A 417 5.41 -3.14 -2.69
CA PHE A 417 5.45 -4.37 -3.49
C PHE A 417 4.08 -5.03 -3.53
N HIS A 418 3.69 -5.52 -4.71
CA HIS A 418 2.47 -6.31 -4.89
C HIS A 418 2.77 -7.56 -5.72
N ALA A 419 2.61 -8.74 -5.12
CA ALA A 419 2.55 -10.00 -5.83
C ALA A 419 1.08 -10.39 -6.00
N GLU A 420 0.55 -10.22 -7.21
CA GLU A 420 -0.89 -10.27 -7.46
C GLU A 420 -1.40 -11.70 -7.56
N ASN A 421 -1.54 -12.22 -8.76
CA ASN A 421 -2.11 -13.53 -9.02
C ASN A 421 -1.15 -14.43 -9.78
N ASP A 422 -1.39 -15.74 -9.70
CA ASP A 422 -0.61 -16.73 -10.42
C ASP A 422 0.89 -16.59 -10.13
N VAL A 423 1.19 -16.41 -8.84
CA VAL A 423 2.55 -16.28 -8.34
C VAL A 423 2.86 -17.35 -7.29
N TYR A 424 4.10 -17.86 -7.28
CA TYR A 424 4.56 -18.80 -6.27
C TYR A 424 6.07 -18.70 -6.04
N ASN A 425 6.53 -19.15 -4.86
CA ASN A 425 7.91 -19.03 -4.44
C ASN A 425 8.39 -17.56 -4.51
N ILE A 426 7.65 -16.67 -3.87
CA ILE A 426 8.00 -15.25 -3.79
C ILE A 426 8.67 -14.98 -2.45
N GLU A 427 9.80 -14.32 -2.45
CA GLU A 427 10.55 -13.97 -1.25
C GLU A 427 10.79 -12.46 -1.12
N VAL A 428 10.43 -11.90 0.03
CA VAL A 428 10.71 -10.52 0.43
C VAL A 428 11.39 -10.57 1.78
N THR A 429 12.73 -10.50 1.77
CA THR A 429 13.52 -10.80 2.97
C THR A 429 14.62 -9.76 3.20
N GLY A 430 14.77 -9.31 4.45
CA GLY A 430 15.86 -8.44 4.88
C GLY A 430 15.72 -6.97 4.46
N ASN A 431 14.55 -6.53 4.00
CA ASN A 431 14.38 -5.20 3.43
C ASN A 431 13.96 -4.16 4.46
N TYR A 432 14.30 -2.91 4.19
CA TYR A 432 13.63 -1.73 4.73
C TYR A 432 12.46 -1.36 3.81
N ILE A 433 11.26 -1.26 4.37
CA ILE A 433 10.05 -0.87 3.62
C ILE A 433 9.39 0.27 4.38
N GLY A 434 9.53 1.49 3.89
CA GLY A 434 9.14 2.65 4.67
C GLY A 434 8.54 3.81 3.89
N HIS A 435 7.78 4.63 4.60
CA HIS A 435 7.20 5.87 4.07
C HIS A 435 6.41 5.69 2.76
N THR A 436 5.77 4.52 2.60
CA THR A 436 4.91 4.25 1.44
C THR A 436 3.61 5.04 1.53
N GLY A 437 3.05 5.43 0.40
CA GLY A 437 1.76 6.12 0.37
C GLY A 437 0.61 5.25 0.88
N GLY A 438 0.63 3.98 0.53
CA GLY A 438 -0.26 2.93 1.02
C GLY A 438 0.50 1.80 1.70
N GLY A 439 0.13 0.53 1.44
CA GLY A 439 0.77 -0.64 2.04
C GLY A 439 2.22 -0.87 1.60
N GLY A 440 3.00 -1.55 2.43
CA GLY A 440 4.37 -1.93 2.10
C GLY A 440 4.43 -3.17 1.20
N VAL A 441 3.82 -4.26 1.63
CA VAL A 441 3.74 -5.54 0.89
C VAL A 441 2.29 -5.99 0.80
N THR A 442 1.83 -6.24 -0.42
CA THR A 442 0.48 -6.77 -0.70
C THR A 442 0.58 -8.06 -1.48
N ILE A 443 -0.19 -9.09 -1.09
CA ILE A 443 -0.19 -10.41 -1.74
C ILE A 443 -1.60 -10.80 -2.14
N GLY A 444 -1.78 -11.14 -3.42
CA GLY A 444 -3.04 -11.58 -4.00
C GLY A 444 -3.94 -10.43 -4.42
N HIS A 445 -5.17 -10.78 -4.79
CA HIS A 445 -6.21 -9.87 -5.19
C HIS A 445 -7.56 -10.36 -4.68
N PRO A 446 -8.47 -9.49 -4.21
CA PRO A 446 -9.74 -9.93 -3.62
C PRO A 446 -10.72 -10.53 -4.63
N GLN A 447 -10.54 -10.30 -5.90
CA GLN A 447 -11.46 -10.71 -6.96
C GLN A 447 -10.85 -11.66 -7.98
N HIS A 448 -9.56 -11.51 -8.25
CA HIS A 448 -8.86 -12.17 -9.34
C HIS A 448 -8.14 -13.41 -8.84
N VAL A 449 -8.88 -14.46 -8.55
CA VAL A 449 -8.32 -15.74 -8.08
C VAL A 449 -8.31 -16.82 -9.14
N TYR A 450 -8.71 -16.49 -10.37
CA TYR A 450 -8.82 -17.41 -11.49
C TYR A 450 -7.88 -17.06 -12.64
N GLU A 451 -7.55 -18.09 -13.44
CA GLU A 451 -6.72 -17.96 -14.63
C GLU A 451 -7.21 -16.97 -15.67
N ASN A 452 -8.52 -16.94 -15.88
CA ASN A 452 -9.14 -16.09 -16.86
C ASN A 452 -9.93 -15.01 -16.13
N ASP A 453 -9.22 -13.98 -15.81
CA ASP A 453 -9.72 -12.85 -15.07
C ASP A 453 -10.70 -12.02 -15.90
N THR A 454 -11.88 -12.54 -16.07
CA THR A 454 -13.00 -11.85 -16.71
C THR A 454 -14.11 -11.67 -15.69
N GLU A 455 -14.94 -10.66 -15.89
CA GLU A 455 -16.12 -10.43 -15.04
C GLU A 455 -17.04 -11.66 -14.93
N GLU A 456 -16.94 -12.59 -15.87
CA GLU A 456 -17.72 -13.83 -15.89
C GLU A 456 -17.21 -14.88 -14.92
N HIS A 457 -15.96 -14.78 -14.44
CA HIS A 457 -15.31 -15.75 -13.57
C HIS A 457 -15.22 -15.28 -12.10
N TRP A 458 -15.86 -14.19 -11.80
CA TRP A 458 -15.83 -13.62 -10.49
C TRP A 458 -16.60 -14.47 -9.46
N VAL A 459 -15.98 -14.76 -8.31
CA VAL A 459 -16.54 -15.66 -7.29
C VAL A 459 -17.31 -14.97 -6.21
N GLY A 460 -17.08 -13.74 -5.95
CA GLY A 460 -17.86 -12.98 -4.99
C GLY A 460 -19.29 -12.82 -5.50
N GLY A 461 -20.14 -13.71 -5.15
CA GLY A 461 -21.55 -13.63 -5.51
C GLY A 461 -22.37 -12.95 -4.46
N SER A 462 -23.51 -12.43 -4.86
CA SER A 462 -24.57 -12.00 -3.97
C SER A 462 -24.84 -13.02 -2.90
N GLY A 463 -25.07 -12.56 -1.72
CA GLY A 463 -25.47 -13.37 -0.57
C GLY A 463 -26.65 -14.31 -0.77
N SER A 464 -27.08 -14.53 -1.97
CA SER A 464 -28.10 -15.46 -2.36
C SER A 464 -27.55 -16.60 -3.19
N ASN A 465 -26.79 -17.48 -2.61
CA ASN A 465 -26.54 -18.81 -3.16
C ASN A 465 -25.50 -18.96 -4.27
N ASN A 466 -24.72 -17.96 -4.57
CA ASN A 466 -23.90 -18.04 -5.74
C ASN A 466 -22.44 -17.79 -5.45
N ALA A 467 -21.79 -18.78 -5.03
CA ALA A 467 -20.58 -19.11 -5.72
C ALA A 467 -20.97 -19.20 -7.20
N GLY A 468 -20.46 -18.34 -8.02
CA GLY A 468 -20.72 -18.36 -9.47
C GLY A 468 -20.43 -19.74 -10.08
N PRO A 469 -20.57 -19.90 -11.38
CA PRO A 469 -20.38 -21.18 -12.06
C PRO A 469 -19.01 -21.82 -11.82
N ASP A 470 -18.07 -21.05 -11.29
CA ASP A 470 -16.69 -21.50 -11.01
C ASP A 470 -16.41 -21.90 -9.57
N LYS A 471 -17.42 -22.01 -8.71
CA LYS A 471 -17.28 -22.50 -7.35
C LYS A 471 -16.45 -23.80 -7.29
N GLU A 472 -16.70 -24.72 -8.21
CA GLU A 472 -16.01 -25.99 -8.25
C GLU A 472 -14.51 -25.83 -8.57
N LYS A 473 -14.17 -24.91 -9.46
CA LYS A 473 -12.75 -24.58 -9.76
C LYS A 473 -12.08 -23.97 -8.56
N PHE A 474 -12.73 -23.00 -7.93
CA PHE A 474 -12.25 -22.34 -6.73
C PHE A 474 -11.99 -23.33 -5.60
N GLN A 475 -12.91 -24.25 -5.36
CA GLN A 475 -12.78 -25.29 -4.34
C GLN A 475 -11.70 -26.34 -4.67
N ASN A 476 -11.44 -26.59 -5.94
CA ASN A 476 -10.52 -27.64 -6.38
C ASN A 476 -9.07 -27.17 -6.59
N GLY A 477 -8.75 -25.92 -6.27
CA GLY A 477 -7.39 -25.39 -6.31
C GLY A 477 -6.82 -25.24 -7.73
N THR A 478 -7.70 -24.93 -8.70
CA THR A 478 -7.27 -24.60 -10.08
C THR A 478 -7.07 -23.11 -10.27
N GLU A 479 -7.07 -22.37 -9.19
CA GLU A 479 -7.08 -20.92 -9.12
C GLU A 479 -5.65 -20.38 -9.19
N ALA A 480 -5.55 -19.14 -9.63
CA ALA A 480 -4.33 -18.34 -9.64
C ALA A 480 -3.97 -17.77 -8.25
N VAL A 481 -4.16 -18.58 -7.21
CA VAL A 481 -3.91 -18.15 -5.82
C VAL A 481 -2.42 -18.12 -5.54
N PRO A 482 -1.89 -17.02 -4.96
CA PRO A 482 -0.50 -16.96 -4.51
C PRO A 482 -0.15 -18.09 -3.53
N LYS A 483 1.02 -18.73 -3.75
CA LYS A 483 1.48 -19.89 -2.95
C LYS A 483 2.96 -19.79 -2.63
N ASN A 484 3.35 -20.36 -1.48
CA ASN A 484 4.75 -20.41 -1.04
C ASN A 484 5.36 -19.00 -1.00
N ILE A 485 4.77 -18.13 -0.22
CA ILE A 485 5.18 -16.72 -0.09
C ILE A 485 5.96 -16.56 1.21
N TYR A 486 7.09 -15.88 1.17
CA TYR A 486 7.97 -15.64 2.29
C TYR A 486 8.20 -14.14 2.50
N ILE A 487 7.73 -13.59 3.60
CA ILE A 487 7.93 -12.19 4.00
C ILE A 487 8.66 -12.23 5.35
N ARG A 488 9.98 -12.05 5.34
CA ARG A 488 10.81 -12.34 6.50
C ARG A 488 11.83 -11.25 6.80
N ASN A 489 12.10 -11.05 8.09
CA ASN A 489 13.18 -10.17 8.56
C ASN A 489 13.14 -8.74 7.99
N ASN A 490 11.96 -8.24 7.61
CA ASN A 490 11.82 -6.88 7.09
C ASN A 490 11.52 -5.89 8.19
N TYR A 491 11.93 -4.63 7.99
CA TYR A 491 11.57 -3.51 8.82
C TYR A 491 10.61 -2.59 8.09
N PHE A 492 9.37 -2.48 8.59
CA PHE A 492 8.33 -1.59 8.08
C PHE A 492 8.24 -0.34 8.96
N LEU A 493 8.38 0.84 8.36
CA LEU A 493 8.34 2.11 9.08
C LEU A 493 7.41 3.12 8.41
N GLU A 494 6.44 3.66 9.19
CA GLU A 494 5.58 4.77 8.77
C GLU A 494 4.92 4.56 7.39
N ASN A 495 4.47 3.34 7.12
CA ASN A 495 3.70 3.03 5.92
C ASN A 495 2.27 3.61 5.99
N CYS A 496 1.58 3.65 4.85
CA CYS A 496 0.20 4.12 4.72
C CYS A 496 0.02 5.62 4.97
N TYR A 497 0.96 6.42 4.47
CA TYR A 497 0.98 7.86 4.70
C TYR A 497 -0.22 8.59 4.07
N PHE A 498 -0.49 8.34 2.79
CA PHE A 498 -1.59 8.99 2.06
C PHE A 498 -2.93 8.25 2.23
N PHE A 499 -2.86 6.93 2.40
CA PHE A 499 -4.04 6.06 2.40
C PHE A 499 -4.12 5.26 3.70
N PRO A 500 -4.60 5.90 4.78
CA PRO A 500 -4.54 5.33 6.13
C PRO A 500 -5.42 4.10 6.35
N GLY A 501 -6.31 3.74 5.42
CA GLY A 501 -7.07 2.49 5.46
C GLY A 501 -6.28 1.25 5.01
N CYS A 502 -5.04 1.44 4.53
CA CYS A 502 -4.13 0.36 4.18
C CYS A 502 -3.44 -0.26 5.40
N SER A 503 -2.76 -1.36 5.17
CA SER A 503 -1.89 -2.04 6.16
C SER A 503 -0.49 -2.21 5.58
N PRO A 504 0.56 -2.09 6.39
CA PRO A 504 1.94 -2.38 5.96
C PRO A 504 2.10 -3.74 5.28
N ILE A 505 1.44 -4.77 5.81
CA ILE A 505 1.31 -6.08 5.14
C ILE A 505 -0.16 -6.37 4.96
N ALA A 506 -0.59 -6.57 3.71
CA ALA A 506 -1.95 -6.94 3.36
C ALA A 506 -1.94 -8.20 2.49
N THR A 507 -2.79 -9.17 2.80
CA THR A 507 -2.93 -10.38 1.99
C THR A 507 -4.38 -10.68 1.75
N TYR A 508 -4.65 -11.25 0.59
CA TYR A 508 -5.97 -11.76 0.24
C TYR A 508 -5.97 -13.29 0.31
N PHE A 509 -6.43 -13.98 -0.69
CA PHE A 509 -6.42 -15.44 -0.73
C PHE A 509 -5.01 -15.96 -0.99
N THR A 510 -4.43 -16.64 -0.01
CA THR A 510 -3.05 -17.16 -0.08
C THR A 510 -2.97 -18.56 0.52
N GLN A 511 -2.01 -19.34 0.06
CA GLN A 511 -1.73 -20.67 0.59
C GLN A 511 -0.23 -20.84 0.87
N ASN A 512 0.09 -21.49 1.99
CA ASN A 512 1.48 -21.77 2.36
C ASN A 512 2.32 -20.47 2.38
N MET A 513 1.91 -19.51 3.19
CA MET A 513 2.61 -18.24 3.33
C MET A 513 3.28 -18.15 4.70
N TRP A 514 4.48 -17.59 4.75
CA TRP A 514 5.23 -17.34 5.98
C TRP A 514 5.53 -15.86 6.11
N ILE A 515 4.94 -15.22 7.12
CA ILE A 515 5.22 -13.83 7.53
C ILE A 515 5.91 -13.92 8.89
N GLU A 516 7.24 -13.81 8.90
CA GLU A 516 8.01 -14.16 10.07
C GLU A 516 9.13 -13.15 10.37
N HIS A 517 9.34 -12.89 11.67
CA HIS A 517 10.43 -12.05 12.15
C HIS A 517 10.44 -10.62 11.59
N ASN A 518 9.28 -10.09 11.15
CA ASN A 518 9.21 -8.71 10.70
C ASN A 518 9.01 -7.78 11.88
N PHE A 519 9.56 -6.56 11.78
CA PHE A 519 9.27 -5.47 12.68
C PHE A 519 8.42 -4.42 11.97
N ILE A 520 7.22 -4.15 12.47
CA ILE A 520 6.32 -3.10 11.97
C ILE A 520 6.20 -2.03 13.03
N TYR A 521 6.57 -0.80 12.68
CA TYR A 521 6.57 0.34 13.57
C TYR A 521 5.87 1.54 12.93
N LYS A 522 4.91 2.10 13.66
CA LYS A 522 4.10 3.27 13.27
C LYS A 522 3.32 3.08 11.96
N CYS A 523 2.08 2.74 12.08
CA CYS A 523 1.15 2.74 10.94
C CYS A 523 -0.22 3.29 11.32
N SER A 524 -0.98 3.66 10.33
CA SER A 524 -2.24 4.40 10.46
C SER A 524 -3.43 3.54 10.91
N TYR A 525 -3.40 2.23 10.64
CA TYR A 525 -4.49 1.28 10.87
C TYR A 525 -3.94 -0.07 11.41
N SER A 526 -4.51 -1.21 10.99
CA SER A 526 -3.95 -2.52 11.32
C SER A 526 -2.55 -2.68 10.73
N ALA A 527 -1.61 -3.21 11.50
CA ALA A 527 -0.26 -3.44 11.00
C ALA A 527 -0.21 -4.57 9.97
N MET A 528 -1.03 -5.59 10.16
CA MET A 528 -1.22 -6.68 9.20
C MET A 528 -2.70 -6.92 8.98
N SER A 529 -3.10 -7.12 7.72
CA SER A 529 -4.42 -7.57 7.30
C SER A 529 -4.25 -8.89 6.55
N ILE A 530 -4.59 -10.00 7.19
CA ILE A 530 -4.27 -11.34 6.68
C ILE A 530 -5.53 -12.03 6.19
N GLY A 531 -5.52 -12.41 4.90
CA GLY A 531 -6.62 -13.10 4.26
C GLY A 531 -7.86 -12.25 4.17
N TRP A 532 -7.71 -10.97 3.81
CA TRP A 532 -8.84 -10.08 3.67
C TRP A 532 -9.78 -10.55 2.57
N GLY A 533 -10.99 -10.88 2.97
CA GLY A 533 -12.05 -11.33 2.09
C GLY A 533 -13.16 -11.96 2.91
N TRP A 534 -14.36 -11.39 2.87
CA TRP A 534 -15.50 -12.00 3.55
C TRP A 534 -15.75 -13.41 3.02
N CYS A 535 -16.34 -14.25 3.86
CA CYS A 535 -16.75 -15.61 3.48
C CYS A 535 -17.51 -15.70 2.15
N ASN A 536 -18.16 -14.65 1.74
CA ASN A 536 -18.83 -14.56 0.44
C ASN A 536 -17.89 -14.63 -0.76
N PHE A 537 -16.61 -14.28 -0.58
CA PHE A 537 -15.63 -14.31 -1.66
C PHE A 537 -15.04 -15.69 -1.90
N ASP A 538 -14.95 -16.51 -0.88
CA ASP A 538 -14.38 -17.85 -1.00
C ASP A 538 -15.43 -18.96 -1.20
N GLY A 539 -16.62 -18.57 -1.62
CA GLY A 539 -17.68 -19.50 -2.00
C GLY A 539 -18.63 -19.93 -0.88
N GLU A 540 -18.57 -19.31 0.28
CA GLU A 540 -19.56 -19.55 1.31
C GLU A 540 -20.95 -19.06 0.90
N VAL A 541 -21.94 -19.91 1.04
CA VAL A 541 -23.31 -19.63 0.65
C VAL A 541 -24.05 -18.88 1.74
N GLY A 542 -24.39 -17.61 1.47
CA GLY A 542 -25.34 -16.84 2.23
C GLY A 542 -24.80 -16.04 3.40
N SER A 543 -24.82 -14.74 3.28
CA SER A 543 -24.30 -13.76 4.25
C SER A 543 -24.89 -13.86 5.66
N ASP A 544 -26.10 -14.30 5.77
CA ASP A 544 -26.83 -14.52 7.04
C ASP A 544 -27.21 -15.96 7.23
N SER A 545 -26.76 -16.80 6.33
CA SER A 545 -27.05 -18.20 6.43
C SER A 545 -26.39 -18.75 7.67
N GLN A 546 -27.07 -19.43 8.32
CA GLN A 546 -26.77 -19.96 9.60
C GLN A 546 -26.05 -21.29 9.56
N LEU A 547 -25.46 -21.64 8.48
CA LEU A 547 -24.71 -22.87 8.38
C LEU A 547 -23.26 -22.51 8.25
N PRO A 548 -22.34 -23.11 8.99
CA PRO A 548 -20.95 -23.08 8.63
C PRO A 548 -20.91 -23.51 7.17
N GLY A 549 -20.36 -22.68 6.33
CA GLY A 549 -20.13 -23.04 4.94
C GLY A 549 -19.35 -24.35 4.89
N LEU A 550 -19.49 -25.06 3.83
CA LEU A 550 -18.56 -26.14 3.57
C LEU A 550 -17.16 -25.50 3.52
N PRO A 551 -16.14 -26.15 4.04
CA PRO A 551 -14.77 -25.66 3.93
C PRO A 551 -14.40 -25.54 2.46
N THR A 552 -14.54 -24.34 1.96
CA THR A 552 -14.32 -24.01 0.56
C THR A 552 -13.25 -22.96 0.44
N THR A 553 -12.67 -22.60 1.59
CA THR A 553 -11.73 -21.51 1.66
C THR A 553 -10.46 -21.81 0.88
N THR A 554 -10.07 -20.83 0.11
CA THR A 554 -8.82 -20.86 -0.62
C THR A 554 -7.64 -20.51 0.28
N SER A 555 -7.85 -19.63 1.28
CA SER A 555 -6.81 -19.29 2.26
C SER A 555 -6.61 -20.41 3.25
N ARG A 556 -5.38 -20.92 3.36
CA ARG A 556 -5.04 -21.98 4.32
C ARG A 556 -3.54 -22.13 4.54
N ASN A 557 -3.19 -22.72 5.67
CA ASN A 557 -1.82 -23.06 6.02
C ASN A 557 -0.87 -21.85 5.91
N ASN A 558 -1.35 -20.70 6.40
CA ASN A 558 -0.56 -19.47 6.46
C ASN A 558 0.03 -19.31 7.87
N HIS A 559 1.28 -18.94 7.95
CA HIS A 559 2.06 -18.82 9.18
C HIS A 559 2.46 -17.37 9.41
N VAL A 560 1.94 -16.76 10.46
CA VAL A 560 2.23 -15.39 10.86
C VAL A 560 2.92 -15.43 12.21
N ASN A 561 4.24 -15.58 12.22
CA ASN A 561 4.96 -15.99 13.41
C ASN A 561 6.10 -15.02 13.78
N TYR A 562 6.30 -14.84 15.08
CA TYR A 562 7.47 -14.15 15.65
C TYR A 562 7.65 -12.71 15.18
N ASN A 563 6.58 -12.05 14.72
CA ASN A 563 6.63 -10.66 14.29
C ASN A 563 6.54 -9.72 15.52
N ARG A 564 7.19 -8.56 15.39
CA ARG A 564 7.11 -7.46 16.34
C ARG A 564 6.28 -6.33 15.73
N ILE A 565 5.21 -5.92 16.43
CA ILE A 565 4.28 -4.88 15.97
C ILE A 565 4.17 -3.84 17.09
N GLU A 566 4.50 -2.59 16.78
CA GLU A 566 4.43 -1.48 17.74
C GLU A 566 3.85 -0.21 17.09
N ASP A 567 3.13 0.56 17.89
CA ASP A 567 2.57 1.88 17.54
C ASP A 567 1.73 1.89 16.25
N TYR A 568 0.78 0.98 16.16
CA TYR A 568 -0.18 0.93 15.05
C TYR A 568 -1.47 1.70 15.35
N ALA A 569 -2.36 1.81 14.35
CA ALA A 569 -3.66 2.49 14.42
C ALA A 569 -3.56 3.97 14.83
N SER A 570 -2.58 4.71 14.24
CA SER A 570 -2.38 6.13 14.60
C SER A 570 -3.53 7.03 14.14
N ILE A 571 -4.28 6.67 13.12
CA ILE A 571 -5.34 7.49 12.52
C ILE A 571 -6.70 6.81 12.67
N LEU A 572 -6.80 5.54 12.27
CA LEU A 572 -8.05 4.78 12.25
C LEU A 572 -8.16 3.85 13.46
N GLN A 573 -9.32 3.23 13.64
CA GLN A 573 -9.63 2.33 14.73
C GLN A 573 -10.53 1.18 14.23
N ASP A 574 -11.06 0.35 15.13
CA ASP A 574 -11.77 -0.89 14.79
C ASP A 574 -10.83 -1.86 14.05
N CYS A 575 -9.71 -2.14 14.71
CA CYS A 575 -8.56 -2.79 14.13
C CYS A 575 -7.80 -3.62 15.16
N GLY A 576 -6.78 -4.32 14.71
CA GLY A 576 -5.83 -5.04 15.54
C GLY A 576 -4.41 -4.89 15.03
N GLY A 577 -3.42 -5.23 15.85
CA GLY A 577 -2.06 -5.40 15.35
C GLY A 577 -2.04 -6.39 14.19
N ILE A 578 -2.81 -7.48 14.33
CA ILE A 578 -3.12 -8.41 13.25
C ILE A 578 -4.64 -8.52 13.11
N TYR A 579 -5.12 -8.25 11.91
CA TYR A 579 -6.52 -8.30 11.51
C TYR A 579 -6.74 -9.45 10.53
N THR A 580 -7.87 -10.16 10.65
CA THR A 580 -8.29 -11.18 9.68
C THR A 580 -9.75 -11.00 9.31
N LEU A 581 -10.12 -11.41 8.10
CA LEU A 581 -11.49 -11.34 7.61
C LEU A 581 -11.80 -12.56 6.74
N GLY A 582 -12.86 -13.28 7.06
CA GLY A 582 -13.20 -14.54 6.39
C GLY A 582 -12.39 -15.75 6.89
N GLN A 583 -12.57 -16.88 6.24
CA GLN A 583 -11.93 -18.15 6.63
C GLN A 583 -10.44 -18.14 6.31
N GLN A 584 -9.62 -18.66 7.23
CA GLN A 584 -8.17 -18.65 7.15
C GLN A 584 -7.56 -20.06 7.17
N GLY A 585 -8.36 -21.06 6.94
CA GLY A 585 -7.93 -22.43 7.00
C GLY A 585 -9.01 -23.38 6.48
N ASP A 586 -8.73 -24.67 6.53
CA ASP A 586 -9.65 -25.73 6.17
C ASP A 586 -9.79 -26.71 7.34
N GLY A 587 -10.98 -27.24 7.55
CA GLY A 587 -11.21 -28.17 8.64
C GLY A 587 -12.67 -28.57 8.78
N THR A 588 -12.92 -29.48 9.72
CA THR A 588 -14.27 -29.83 10.15
C THR A 588 -14.65 -28.90 11.31
N PRO A 589 -15.73 -28.13 11.21
CA PRO A 589 -16.18 -27.30 12.33
C PRO A 589 -16.24 -28.07 13.62
N GLY A 590 -15.54 -27.60 14.65
CA GLY A 590 -15.43 -28.30 15.90
C GLY A 590 -14.50 -29.52 15.94
N GLY A 591 -13.72 -29.71 14.92
CA GLY A 591 -12.70 -30.77 14.85
C GLY A 591 -11.47 -30.48 15.73
N THR A 592 -10.60 -31.45 15.81
CA THR A 592 -9.32 -31.34 16.53
C THR A 592 -8.12 -31.54 15.61
N ASP A 593 -8.34 -31.60 14.32
CA ASP A 593 -7.29 -31.60 13.31
C ASP A 593 -7.04 -30.16 12.84
N TYR A 594 -5.90 -29.62 13.25
CA TYR A 594 -5.48 -28.25 12.97
C TYR A 594 -4.45 -28.17 11.81
N SER A 595 -4.24 -29.26 11.09
CA SER A 595 -3.19 -29.35 10.07
C SER A 595 -3.34 -28.39 8.89
N GLN A 596 -4.53 -27.84 8.69
CA GLN A 596 -4.82 -26.87 7.63
C GLN A 596 -5.28 -25.51 8.19
N TYR A 597 -5.13 -25.30 9.49
CA TYR A 597 -5.38 -24.00 10.09
C TYR A 597 -4.23 -23.06 9.75
N SER A 598 -4.54 -21.77 9.69
CA SER A 598 -3.50 -20.75 9.71
C SER A 598 -3.01 -20.54 11.15
N GLU A 599 -1.71 -20.35 11.32
CA GLU A 599 -1.03 -20.26 12.61
C GLU A 599 -0.50 -18.85 12.86
N PHE A 600 -0.83 -18.28 14.02
CA PHE A 600 -0.38 -16.94 14.43
C PHE A 600 0.31 -17.09 15.79
N ASN A 601 1.63 -17.35 15.75
CA ASN A 601 2.37 -17.81 16.93
C ASN A 601 3.53 -16.89 17.27
N GLY A 602 3.75 -16.70 18.58
CA GLY A 602 4.94 -16.02 19.09
C GLY A 602 5.06 -14.53 18.74
N ASN A 603 3.99 -13.89 18.25
CA ASN A 603 4.03 -12.47 17.89
C ASN A 603 4.02 -11.58 19.13
N TYR A 604 4.79 -10.49 19.08
CA TYR A 604 4.77 -9.41 20.04
C TYR A 604 3.99 -8.23 19.50
N ILE A 605 2.90 -7.84 20.18
CA ILE A 605 2.01 -6.75 19.76
C ILE A 605 1.91 -5.73 20.90
N ASN A 606 2.22 -4.46 20.60
CA ASN A 606 2.23 -3.38 21.57
C ASN A 606 1.66 -2.08 20.99
N VAL A 607 0.57 -1.60 21.59
CA VAL A 607 -0.03 -0.29 21.24
C VAL A 607 0.61 0.81 22.11
N TYR A 608 1.92 0.88 22.15
CA TYR A 608 2.58 1.96 22.88
C TYR A 608 2.56 3.25 22.04
N ARG A 609 2.19 4.36 22.68
CA ARG A 609 2.25 5.69 22.09
C ARG A 609 2.91 6.69 23.02
N GLU A 610 3.72 7.52 22.44
CA GLU A 610 4.41 8.59 23.17
C GLU A 610 3.45 9.71 23.61
N THR A 611 2.28 9.84 22.98
CA THR A 611 1.30 10.91 23.30
C THR A 611 0.15 10.39 24.17
N PRO A 612 -0.02 10.94 25.39
CA PRO A 612 -0.99 10.48 26.39
C PRO A 612 -2.47 10.67 26.00
N ASP A 613 -2.77 11.54 25.05
CA ASP A 613 -4.16 11.98 24.77
C ASP A 613 -5.05 10.90 24.16
N TRP A 614 -4.49 9.91 23.59
CA TRP A 614 -5.19 8.80 22.94
C TRP A 614 -5.77 7.75 23.89
N VAL A 615 -5.13 7.52 25.01
CA VAL A 615 -5.51 6.45 25.96
C VAL A 615 -6.91 6.67 26.54
N ASN A 616 -7.39 7.92 26.51
CA ASN A 616 -8.66 8.32 27.10
C ASN A 616 -9.85 8.33 26.12
N GLU A 617 -9.64 8.11 24.82
CA GLU A 617 -10.69 8.26 23.81
C GLU A 617 -11.57 7.03 23.59
N GLY A 618 -11.31 5.91 24.27
CA GLY A 618 -12.12 4.69 24.16
C GLY A 618 -12.07 4.06 22.76
N ARG A 619 -10.98 4.24 22.03
CA ARG A 619 -10.81 3.72 20.67
C ARG A 619 -10.80 2.19 20.62
N TRP A 620 -11.32 1.67 19.54
CA TRP A 620 -11.42 0.23 19.29
C TRP A 620 -10.13 -0.28 18.65
N ILE A 621 -9.08 -0.42 19.47
CA ILE A 621 -7.77 -0.91 19.05
C ILE A 621 -7.47 -2.16 19.85
N ASN A 622 -7.41 -3.30 19.17
CA ASN A 622 -7.23 -4.62 19.73
C ASN A 622 -5.82 -5.16 19.46
N GLY A 623 -5.42 -6.20 20.15
CA GLY A 623 -4.21 -6.95 19.81
C GLY A 623 -4.40 -7.73 18.52
N PHE A 624 -5.24 -8.76 18.59
CA PHE A 624 -5.75 -9.48 17.42
C PHE A 624 -7.21 -9.09 17.16
N HIS A 625 -7.55 -8.90 15.90
CA HIS A 625 -8.91 -8.62 15.49
C HIS A 625 -9.35 -9.62 14.41
N PRO A 626 -9.64 -10.89 14.79
CA PRO A 626 -10.33 -11.77 13.88
C PRO A 626 -11.76 -11.24 13.69
N ASP A 627 -12.04 -10.70 12.52
CA ASP A 627 -13.31 -10.08 12.20
C ASP A 627 -14.26 -11.04 11.48
N GLU A 628 -15.30 -10.55 10.86
CA GLU A 628 -16.44 -11.27 10.29
C GLU A 628 -16.05 -12.54 9.53
N GLY A 629 -16.61 -13.67 9.94
CA GLY A 629 -16.37 -14.96 9.31
C GLY A 629 -14.98 -15.56 9.54
N SER A 630 -14.12 -14.95 10.34
CA SER A 630 -12.81 -15.52 10.65
C SER A 630 -12.94 -16.90 11.28
N ALA A 631 -12.24 -17.87 10.73
CA ALA A 631 -12.30 -19.25 11.18
C ALA A 631 -11.00 -20.01 10.89
N TYR A 632 -10.80 -21.12 11.57
CA TYR A 632 -9.65 -22.03 11.41
C TYR A 632 -8.31 -21.35 11.65
N ILE A 633 -8.18 -20.69 12.79
CA ILE A 633 -6.96 -20.00 13.22
C ILE A 633 -6.48 -20.56 14.56
N LEU A 634 -5.18 -20.86 14.61
CA LEU A 634 -4.46 -21.22 15.83
C LEU A 634 -3.61 -20.04 16.29
N PHE A 635 -3.90 -19.53 17.50
CA PHE A 635 -3.10 -18.51 18.15
C PHE A 635 -2.31 -19.16 19.30
N ASP A 636 -0.99 -19.13 19.24
CA ASP A 636 -0.13 -19.69 20.28
C ASP A 636 0.99 -18.75 20.70
N SER A 637 1.27 -18.74 21.98
CA SER A 637 2.45 -18.09 22.58
C SER A 637 2.65 -16.60 22.21
N ASN A 638 1.57 -15.88 21.88
CA ASN A 638 1.65 -14.45 21.56
C ASN A 638 1.78 -13.60 22.84
N VAL A 639 2.51 -12.50 22.72
CA VAL A 639 2.67 -11.49 23.78
C VAL A 639 2.00 -10.19 23.34
N ILE A 640 0.91 -9.82 24.01
CA ILE A 640 0.13 -8.63 23.69
C ILE A 640 0.12 -7.67 24.88
N THR A 641 0.53 -6.43 24.65
CA THR A 641 0.64 -5.41 25.69
C THR A 641 -0.03 -4.11 25.29
N ASN A 642 -0.47 -3.33 26.27
CA ASN A 642 -0.99 -1.98 26.09
C ASN A 642 -2.15 -1.84 25.06
N THR A 643 -2.95 -2.89 24.84
CA THR A 643 -4.16 -2.76 24.01
C THR A 643 -5.17 -1.81 24.64
N LEU A 644 -5.82 -0.98 23.83
CA LEU A 644 -6.80 -0.02 24.34
C LEU A 644 -8.17 -0.67 24.57
N ARG A 645 -8.45 -1.80 23.98
CA ARG A 645 -9.71 -2.53 24.13
C ARG A 645 -9.53 -3.99 24.49
N ASN A 646 -9.34 -4.88 23.53
CA ASN A 646 -9.27 -6.31 23.74
C ASN A 646 -7.94 -6.89 23.30
N VAL A 647 -7.47 -7.91 23.98
CA VAL A 647 -6.34 -8.72 23.53
C VAL A 647 -6.71 -9.46 22.25
N TYR A 648 -7.90 -10.07 22.25
CA TYR A 648 -8.55 -10.70 21.10
C TYR A 648 -9.95 -10.14 20.97
N GLU A 649 -10.33 -9.60 19.82
CA GLU A 649 -11.71 -9.19 19.53
C GLU A 649 -12.53 -10.41 19.08
N MET A 650 -13.22 -11.01 20.02
CA MET A 650 -14.00 -12.23 19.81
C MET A 650 -15.50 -11.93 19.74
N ASN A 651 -15.90 -10.90 18.97
CA ASN A 651 -17.31 -10.68 18.71
C ASN A 651 -17.89 -11.87 17.91
N ASN A 652 -19.19 -12.00 17.86
CA ASN A 652 -19.87 -13.11 17.17
C ASN A 652 -20.50 -12.71 15.82
N TRP A 653 -20.00 -11.66 15.21
CA TRP A 653 -20.47 -11.22 13.92
C TRP A 653 -20.13 -12.23 12.83
N ARG A 654 -21.10 -12.56 11.98
CA ARG A 654 -20.99 -13.47 10.84
C ARG A 654 -20.17 -14.73 11.12
N ARG A 655 -20.48 -15.38 12.26
CA ARG A 655 -20.03 -16.73 12.57
C ARG A 655 -18.54 -16.99 12.53
N LYS A 656 -17.83 -16.31 13.34
CA LYS A 656 -16.52 -16.75 13.75
C LYS A 656 -16.60 -18.12 14.41
N HIS A 657 -15.77 -19.03 14.01
CA HIS A 657 -15.70 -20.36 14.63
C HIS A 657 -14.27 -20.92 14.54
N ASP A 658 -14.00 -21.98 15.29
CA ASP A 658 -12.70 -22.67 15.25
C ASP A 658 -11.50 -21.75 15.40
N LEU A 659 -11.62 -20.74 16.27
CA LEU A 659 -10.54 -19.89 16.73
C LEU A 659 -9.95 -20.49 18.00
N VAL A 660 -8.73 -20.98 17.94
CA VAL A 660 -8.07 -21.72 19.01
C VAL A 660 -6.95 -20.89 19.63
N VAL A 661 -7.08 -20.53 20.90
CA VAL A 661 -6.03 -19.84 21.65
C VAL A 661 -5.41 -20.81 22.64
N THR A 662 -4.14 -21.19 22.45
CA THR A 662 -3.48 -22.19 23.29
C THR A 662 -2.67 -21.55 24.39
N ALA A 663 -1.91 -20.49 24.10
CA ALA A 663 -1.17 -19.72 25.10
C ALA A 663 -1.04 -18.26 24.68
N SER A 664 -1.11 -17.34 25.66
CA SER A 664 -0.83 -15.92 25.43
C SER A 664 -0.41 -15.26 26.75
N LEU A 665 0.50 -14.32 26.67
CA LEU A 665 0.92 -13.48 27.78
C LEU A 665 0.35 -12.07 27.63
N THR A 666 -0.26 -11.58 28.70
CA THR A 666 -0.74 -10.21 28.80
C THR A 666 -0.32 -9.59 30.13
N PRO A 667 -0.28 -8.26 30.30
CA PRO A 667 0.02 -7.64 31.59
C PRO A 667 -0.94 -8.07 32.71
N ALA A 668 -2.22 -8.29 32.37
CA ALA A 668 -3.21 -8.77 33.31
C ALA A 668 -3.06 -10.26 33.63
N ASN A 669 -2.35 -11.00 32.81
CA ASN A 669 -2.17 -12.44 32.93
C ASN A 669 -0.79 -12.88 32.48
N PRO A 670 0.24 -12.69 33.33
CA PRO A 670 1.62 -12.98 33.00
C PRO A 670 1.97 -14.48 33.03
N ARG A 671 0.99 -15.36 33.21
CA ARG A 671 1.17 -16.82 33.14
C ARG A 671 0.46 -17.37 31.92
N PRO A 672 1.04 -18.35 31.21
CA PRO A 672 0.36 -19.04 30.14
C PRO A 672 -0.98 -19.58 30.64
N GLN A 673 -2.05 -19.25 29.92
CA GLN A 673 -3.37 -19.86 30.20
C GLN A 673 -3.41 -21.27 29.57
N PRO A 674 -4.14 -22.20 30.17
CA PRO A 674 -4.45 -23.45 29.50
C PRO A 674 -5.22 -23.16 28.20
N PRO A 675 -5.09 -24.02 27.19
CA PRO A 675 -5.77 -23.83 25.91
C PRO A 675 -7.26 -23.58 26.11
N THR A 676 -7.72 -22.44 25.61
CA THR A 676 -9.15 -22.10 25.59
C THR A 676 -9.62 -22.26 24.17
N VAL A 677 -10.34 -23.33 23.91
CA VAL A 677 -11.07 -23.50 22.65
C VAL A 677 -12.34 -22.66 22.78
N LEU A 678 -12.38 -21.54 22.09
CA LEU A 678 -13.58 -20.73 22.03
C LEU A 678 -14.50 -21.30 20.95
N TRP A 679 -15.45 -22.12 21.38
CA TRP A 679 -16.58 -22.52 20.58
C TRP A 679 -17.59 -21.39 20.57
N ILE A 680 -17.78 -20.73 19.47
CA ILE A 680 -18.96 -19.89 19.29
C ILE A 680 -19.96 -20.71 18.49
N ASN A 681 -20.69 -21.51 19.19
CA ASN A 681 -21.92 -22.11 18.67
C ASN A 681 -23.06 -21.12 18.89
N THR A 682 -23.66 -20.65 17.83
CA THR A 682 -25.01 -20.06 17.88
C THR A 682 -25.93 -20.88 17.05
#